data_18c6c67e5efbb805458de984d4328ace
#
_entry.id   18c6c67e5efbb805458de984d4328ace
#
_cell.length_a   1.000
_cell.length_b   1.000
_cell.length_c   1.000
_cell.angle_alpha   90.00
_cell.angle_beta   90.00
_cell.angle_gamma   90.00
#
_symmetry.space_group_name_H-M   'P 1'
#
loop_
_entity.id
_entity.type
_entity.pdbx_description
1 polymer ?
#
loop_
_entity_poly.entity_id
_entity_poly.type
_entity_poly.pdbx_seq_one_letter_code
_entity_poly.pdbx_strand_id
1 'polypeptide(L)'
;MFLTSRKLVCYRSFFTLATVAAYLSVAWAKAEPINDKRPFTVQDSIETSYIIDPVASTIIEIRDTQPVGSPIFSPDRKHFLLITQRGILKENHLEATIWLFDQIAVSDYVRGKSPSQPVPRAIARFSAPGNTPAISNVRWLDSSQVAFLAKDRSPYQQLFIARIDRGSPHAITPHNEYVSAFDISGNVVAYTSLIPPQPAKGSEDDIVDVTGKNIYTLLFSRPRAIEDVDEEQLQTYASALHILRNGKELPVTFRTGDGQLRLFIPTLSLSPDGRWLITVAPVGKIPSGWEAYEPNSKWDVLRLRQDNAYAVADENPWKASQYVLIDVQSGDVSPLVDAPAGRGLIFLAPTKAFWLEDSRRAILTNTFLPVNKDSDQKERTTSPAVVVANIQERTLRPICFLQQTLPPSERLSVENILWGPSSHQLTIVYTGNSGSKTAKIERYALRPDDSWEQTVSSIDEPPAELSLSVEQDLDHPPVLVGRVPSHTEKVLIWDPNPQLKRVILGKVTRYSWNDKFGNKRRGLLALPPDYDPHIRYPLVIQPYGYDPDRFFADGAFTTGYGGRALAAKGIVVLQMETLMTHYRLPDEGSFQVEGFKSAIHQLAEDGFIDRGHVGILGFSYTCFHVLQAITHQPDLFEAALITDGVNTSYMQYLLATDHGVVQEQFEQTIGAKPFGRGLLQWYGSSPGFNFDMTRTPLLISALERGQLLEQWENYSCLRKLNKPVDMVWLRKENAPHILVQPAQRFLSQQMTVDWFGFWLKGFEEPDPEKTAQYRRWRELRRLRDEGRSSASIVLNN
;
A
#
# COMPACT_ATOMS: atom_id res chain seq x y z
N MET A 1 51.40 16.59 44.65
CA MET A 1 52.77 17.13 44.93
C MET A 1 53.09 18.11 43.80
N PHE A 2 53.20 19.39 44.20
CA PHE A 2 53.68 20.59 43.46
C PHE A 2 53.15 20.89 42.02
N LEU A 3 52.34 21.95 41.91
CA LEU A 3 52.46 23.43 41.93
C LEU A 3 53.63 23.97 41.07
N THR A 4 53.35 24.85 40.12
CA THR A 4 53.39 26.29 40.04
C THR A 4 53.26 26.81 38.64
N SER A 5 52.36 27.63 38.26
CA SER A 5 52.09 29.07 38.23
C SER A 5 53.24 29.98 37.68
N ARG A 6 52.95 30.86 36.73
CA ARG A 6 53.23 32.31 36.54
C ARG A 6 52.84 32.75 35.14
N LYS A 7 51.91 33.62 34.98
CA LYS A 7 51.80 35.10 35.05
C LYS A 7 52.34 35.83 33.78
N LEU A 8 51.35 36.41 33.07
CA LEU A 8 51.19 37.81 32.61
C LEU A 8 52.42 38.68 32.29
N VAL A 9 52.38 39.32 31.07
CA VAL A 9 52.65 40.78 30.94
C VAL A 9 51.87 41.27 29.68
N CYS A 10 51.10 42.35 29.90
CA CYS A 10 50.48 43.24 28.90
C CYS A 10 51.51 44.17 28.30
N TYR A 11 51.37 44.54 27.00
CA TYR A 11 51.74 45.86 26.50
C TYR A 11 50.69 46.37 25.49
N ARG A 12 50.12 47.52 25.87
CA ARG A 12 49.35 48.44 24.99
C ARG A 12 50.35 49.30 24.23
N SER A 13 50.07 49.56 22.94
CA SER A 13 50.51 50.83 22.34
C SER A 13 49.49 51.22 21.25
N PHE A 14 48.91 52.36 21.39
CA PHE A 14 48.15 53.15 20.40
C PHE A 14 49.08 53.70 19.31
N PHE A 15 48.62 53.76 18.06
CA PHE A 15 48.86 54.91 17.15
C PHE A 15 47.87 54.92 15.98
N THR A 16 47.07 55.93 15.95
CA THR A 16 46.47 56.86 14.97
C THR A 16 46.33 56.50 13.52
N LEU A 17 45.12 56.81 13.04
CA LEU A 17 44.57 57.04 11.71
C LEU A 17 45.53 57.61 10.67
N ALA A 18 45.41 57.05 9.45
CA ALA A 18 45.50 57.83 8.20
C ALA A 18 44.61 57.16 7.10
N THR A 19 43.63 57.83 6.63
CA THR A 19 42.72 57.59 5.48
C THR A 19 43.51 57.58 4.19
N VAL A 20 43.40 56.47 3.41
CA VAL A 20 43.57 56.47 1.94
C VAL A 20 42.45 55.66 1.35
N ALA A 21 41.52 56.35 0.74
CA ALA A 21 40.50 55.78 -0.13
C ALA A 21 41.15 55.38 -1.45
N ALA A 22 41.37 54.10 -1.69
CA ALA A 22 41.64 53.60 -3.00
C ALA A 22 40.37 52.85 -3.51
N TYR A 23 39.75 53.40 -4.50
CA TYR A 23 38.70 52.74 -5.31
C TYR A 23 39.29 51.48 -5.97
N LEU A 24 39.00 50.32 -5.39
CA LEU A 24 39.07 49.06 -6.08
C LEU A 24 37.65 48.65 -6.45
N SER A 25 37.26 48.96 -7.67
CA SER A 25 36.12 48.34 -8.36
C SER A 25 36.41 46.87 -8.53
N VAL A 26 36.02 46.06 -7.55
CA VAL A 26 35.92 44.60 -7.71
C VAL A 26 34.68 44.36 -8.56
N ALA A 27 34.93 44.10 -9.87
CA ALA A 27 33.94 43.51 -10.72
C ALA A 27 33.50 42.16 -10.08
N TRP A 28 32.34 42.18 -9.50
CA TRP A 28 31.65 40.92 -9.18
C TRP A 28 31.35 40.23 -10.51
N ALA A 29 32.26 39.37 -10.95
CA ALA A 29 31.91 38.32 -11.87
C ALA A 29 30.74 37.58 -11.25
N LYS A 30 29.57 37.68 -11.86
CA LYS A 30 28.47 36.74 -11.58
C LYS A 30 29.07 35.35 -11.82
N ALA A 31 29.45 34.67 -10.75
CA ALA A 31 29.66 33.23 -10.80
C ALA A 31 28.32 32.66 -11.28
N GLU A 32 28.30 32.08 -12.46
CA GLU A 32 27.19 31.24 -12.87
C GLU A 32 27.01 30.22 -11.75
N PRO A 33 25.73 29.94 -11.35
CA PRO A 33 25.51 28.98 -10.32
C PRO A 33 26.08 27.64 -10.80
N ILE A 34 27.15 27.19 -10.18
CA ILE A 34 27.62 25.83 -10.29
C ILE A 34 26.38 25.00 -10.08
N ASN A 35 26.06 24.12 -11.01
CA ASN A 35 24.88 23.28 -10.98
C ASN A 35 25.06 22.27 -9.83
N ASP A 36 24.73 22.71 -8.62
CA ASP A 36 24.96 22.01 -7.33
C ASP A 36 23.95 20.87 -7.10
N LYS A 37 23.34 20.38 -8.22
CA LYS A 37 22.39 19.30 -8.21
C LYS A 37 23.10 17.96 -8.23
N ARG A 38 22.66 17.07 -7.35
CA ARG A 38 23.14 15.68 -7.26
C ARG A 38 22.13 14.68 -7.83
N PRO A 39 22.58 13.47 -8.22
CA PRO A 39 21.67 12.39 -8.63
C PRO A 39 20.70 11.99 -7.50
N PHE A 40 19.55 11.46 -7.90
CA PHE A 40 18.54 10.91 -7.01
C PHE A 40 19.04 9.62 -6.34
N THR A 41 18.72 9.42 -5.06
CA THR A 41 19.12 8.25 -4.26
C THR A 41 17.93 7.53 -3.67
N VAL A 42 18.15 6.33 -3.11
CA VAL A 42 17.15 5.60 -2.33
C VAL A 42 16.69 6.43 -1.11
N GLN A 43 17.61 7.16 -0.47
CA GLN A 43 17.25 8.07 0.62
C GLN A 43 16.27 9.16 0.18
N ASP A 44 16.46 9.74 -1.00
CA ASP A 44 15.53 10.75 -1.52
C ASP A 44 14.12 10.18 -1.74
N SER A 45 14.03 8.93 -2.21
CA SER A 45 12.73 8.26 -2.33
C SER A 45 12.04 8.10 -0.98
N ILE A 46 12.77 7.69 0.05
CA ILE A 46 12.26 7.50 1.40
C ILE A 46 11.84 8.82 2.05
N GLU A 47 12.64 9.88 1.89
CA GLU A 47 12.44 11.17 2.53
C GLU A 47 11.57 12.16 1.73
N THR A 48 11.10 11.75 0.55
CA THR A 48 10.08 12.49 -0.21
C THR A 48 8.77 12.50 0.57
N SER A 49 8.20 13.72 0.75
CA SER A 49 6.91 13.91 1.41
C SER A 49 5.79 13.64 0.41
N TYR A 50 4.93 12.69 0.73
CA TYR A 50 3.70 12.42 -0.01
C TYR A 50 2.51 13.06 0.71
N ILE A 51 1.59 13.66 -0.06
CA ILE A 51 0.31 14.12 0.46
C ILE A 51 -0.62 12.92 0.44
N ILE A 52 -0.99 12.44 1.62
CA ILE A 52 -1.72 11.19 1.80
C ILE A 52 -3.20 11.46 2.07
N ASP A 53 -4.05 10.49 1.70
CA ASP A 53 -5.44 10.47 2.14
C ASP A 53 -5.51 9.88 3.55
N PRO A 54 -5.96 10.65 4.54
CA PRO A 54 -6.03 10.18 5.92
C PRO A 54 -7.15 9.15 6.16
N VAL A 55 -8.12 9.05 5.26
CA VAL A 55 -9.27 8.13 5.40
C VAL A 55 -8.98 6.78 4.74
N ALA A 56 -8.09 6.74 3.77
CA ALA A 56 -7.62 5.48 3.17
C ALA A 56 -6.69 4.71 4.13
N SER A 57 -7.02 4.76 5.39
CA SER A 57 -6.43 3.87 6.36
C SER A 57 -6.95 2.48 6.10
N THR A 58 -6.06 1.60 5.96
CA THR A 58 -6.31 0.19 6.00
C THR A 58 -7.05 -0.33 4.81
N ILE A 59 -6.53 -1.00 4.07
CA ILE A 59 -6.96 -2.26 3.52
C ILE A 59 -6.16 -2.45 2.26
N ILE A 60 -5.33 -3.44 2.26
CA ILE A 60 -5.07 -4.34 1.14
C ILE A 60 -5.49 -3.76 -0.25
N GLU A 61 -5.36 -2.49 -0.45
CA GLU A 61 -5.05 -2.03 -1.77
C GLU A 61 -3.53 -1.94 -1.83
N ILE A 62 -2.99 -3.14 -1.77
CA ILE A 62 -1.59 -3.55 -1.92
C ILE A 62 -1.06 -3.15 -3.30
N ARG A 63 -1.74 -2.31 -4.00
CA ARG A 63 -1.31 -1.79 -5.28
C ARG A 63 -1.03 -0.32 -5.15
N ASP A 64 0.24 -0.07 -4.94
CA ASP A 64 0.84 1.13 -5.41
C ASP A 64 0.22 2.37 -4.88
N THR A 65 0.63 2.77 -3.78
CA THR A 65 0.43 4.13 -3.50
C THR A 65 -0.72 4.41 -2.56
N GLN A 66 -0.35 4.94 -1.47
CA GLN A 66 -1.30 5.69 -0.66
C GLN A 66 -2.08 6.65 -1.56
N PRO A 67 -3.41 6.64 -1.51
CA PRO A 67 -4.23 7.53 -2.32
C PRO A 67 -3.73 8.97 -2.14
N VAL A 68 -3.76 9.72 -3.21
CA VAL A 68 -3.38 11.14 -3.16
C VAL A 68 -4.40 11.86 -2.30
N GLY A 69 -3.94 12.43 -1.20
CA GLY A 69 -4.80 13.20 -0.30
C GLY A 69 -5.43 14.39 -1.00
N SER A 70 -6.63 14.72 -0.61
CA SER A 70 -7.34 15.91 -1.03
C SER A 70 -7.55 16.86 0.14
N PRO A 71 -7.79 18.16 -0.11
CA PRO A 71 -8.12 19.12 0.95
C PRO A 71 -9.37 18.71 1.73
N ILE A 72 -9.25 18.60 3.06
CA ILE A 72 -10.35 18.29 3.98
C ILE A 72 -10.85 19.59 4.58
N PHE A 73 -11.97 20.10 4.07
CA PHE A 73 -12.51 21.39 4.51
C PHE A 73 -13.16 21.30 5.89
N SER A 74 -12.97 22.37 6.70
CA SER A 74 -13.73 22.56 7.94
C SER A 74 -15.22 22.73 7.63
N PRO A 75 -16.13 22.42 8.59
CA PRO A 75 -17.58 22.58 8.38
C PRO A 75 -18.00 23.99 7.96
N ASP A 76 -17.34 25.04 8.47
CA ASP A 76 -17.58 26.45 8.10
C ASP A 76 -16.80 26.89 6.85
N ARG A 77 -16.05 25.99 6.23
CA ARG A 77 -15.23 26.23 5.03
C ARG A 77 -14.22 27.38 5.15
N LYS A 78 -13.83 27.80 6.36
CA LYS A 78 -12.77 28.81 6.52
C LYS A 78 -11.36 28.23 6.46
N HIS A 79 -11.24 26.95 6.73
CA HIS A 79 -9.98 26.24 6.77
C HIS A 79 -10.05 24.92 5.99
N PHE A 80 -8.89 24.39 5.63
CA PHE A 80 -8.77 23.01 5.18
C PHE A 80 -7.47 22.39 5.66
N LEU A 81 -7.44 21.07 5.70
CA LEU A 81 -6.29 20.28 6.09
C LEU A 81 -5.70 19.57 4.88
N LEU A 82 -4.38 19.39 4.92
CA LEU A 82 -3.65 18.38 4.17
C LEU A 82 -2.76 17.59 5.12
N ILE A 83 -2.53 16.33 4.80
CA ILE A 83 -1.65 15.47 5.59
C ILE A 83 -0.47 15.05 4.71
N THR A 84 0.74 15.22 5.24
CA THR A 84 1.94 14.70 4.60
C THR A 84 2.54 13.57 5.42
N GLN A 85 3.15 12.58 4.73
CA GLN A 85 3.96 11.54 5.34
C GLN A 85 5.26 11.37 4.59
N ARG A 86 6.35 11.12 5.32
CA ARG A 86 7.69 10.79 4.79
C ARG A 86 8.42 9.86 5.74
N GLY A 87 9.43 9.18 5.23
CA GLY A 87 10.41 8.50 6.08
C GLY A 87 11.48 9.47 6.58
N ILE A 88 11.99 9.25 7.78
CA ILE A 88 13.20 9.87 8.31
C ILE A 88 14.23 8.76 8.51
N LEU A 89 15.12 8.58 7.55
CA LEU A 89 16.03 7.43 7.51
C LEU A 89 16.94 7.39 8.73
N LYS A 90 17.49 8.54 9.13
CA LYS A 90 18.39 8.67 10.29
C LYS A 90 17.78 8.18 11.61
N GLU A 91 16.48 8.41 11.78
CA GLU A 91 15.75 8.04 12.99
C GLU A 91 15.03 6.70 12.85
N ASN A 92 14.95 6.19 11.63
CA ASN A 92 14.16 5.02 11.25
C ASN A 92 12.67 5.16 11.62
N HIS A 93 12.12 6.34 11.44
CA HIS A 93 10.75 6.69 11.76
C HIS A 93 9.97 7.12 10.52
N LEU A 94 8.66 6.90 10.56
CA LEU A 94 7.69 7.58 9.70
C LEU A 94 7.25 8.85 10.40
N GLU A 95 7.35 10.00 9.72
CA GLU A 95 6.85 11.29 10.19
C GLU A 95 5.61 11.66 9.39
N ALA A 96 4.52 11.98 10.08
CA ALA A 96 3.33 12.54 9.49
C ALA A 96 2.98 13.90 10.11
N THR A 97 2.47 14.83 9.28
CA THR A 97 2.11 16.17 9.71
C THR A 97 0.75 16.56 9.16
N ILE A 98 -0.12 17.06 10.04
CA ILE A 98 -1.39 17.69 9.65
C ILE A 98 -1.14 19.21 9.47
N TRP A 99 -1.35 19.68 8.25
CA TRP A 99 -1.17 21.05 7.83
C TRP A 99 -2.51 21.74 7.73
N LEU A 100 -2.64 22.91 8.39
CA LEU A 100 -3.81 23.78 8.35
C LEU A 100 -3.56 24.93 7.39
N PHE A 101 -4.47 25.13 6.46
CA PHE A 101 -4.51 26.25 5.53
C PHE A 101 -5.68 27.19 5.85
N ASP A 102 -5.47 28.49 5.73
CA ASP A 102 -6.52 29.49 5.71
C ASP A 102 -7.08 29.61 4.30
N GLN A 103 -8.39 29.37 4.11
CA GLN A 103 -9.00 29.35 2.79
C GLN A 103 -9.07 30.75 2.17
N ILE A 104 -9.22 31.80 2.98
CA ILE A 104 -9.27 33.18 2.46
C ILE A 104 -7.91 33.60 1.94
N ALA A 105 -6.84 33.34 2.71
CA ALA A 105 -5.48 33.64 2.30
C ALA A 105 -5.10 32.89 1.00
N VAL A 106 -5.51 31.59 0.88
CA VAL A 106 -5.32 30.81 -0.34
C VAL A 106 -6.12 31.39 -1.50
N SER A 107 -7.38 31.74 -1.30
CA SER A 107 -8.24 32.33 -2.34
C SER A 107 -7.69 33.65 -2.85
N ASP A 108 -7.25 34.53 -1.95
CA ASP A 108 -6.70 35.86 -2.31
C ASP A 108 -5.37 35.71 -3.09
N TYR A 109 -4.53 34.73 -2.72
CA TYR A 109 -3.31 34.45 -3.46
C TYR A 109 -3.60 33.92 -4.87
N VAL A 110 -4.48 32.92 -5.01
CA VAL A 110 -4.82 32.31 -6.31
C VAL A 110 -5.52 33.34 -7.23
N ARG A 111 -6.28 34.27 -6.67
CA ARG A 111 -6.94 35.38 -7.42
C ARG A 111 -5.99 36.55 -7.74
N GLY A 112 -4.72 36.48 -7.32
CA GLY A 112 -3.76 37.56 -7.50
C GLY A 112 -4.03 38.81 -6.65
N LYS A 113 -4.89 38.74 -5.62
CA LYS A 113 -5.15 39.83 -4.68
C LYS A 113 -4.04 39.96 -3.64
N SER A 114 -3.33 38.90 -3.33
CA SER A 114 -2.17 38.87 -2.46
C SER A 114 -0.94 38.37 -3.21
N PRO A 115 0.21 39.06 -3.16
CA PRO A 115 1.45 38.58 -3.73
C PRO A 115 2.15 37.51 -2.87
N SER A 116 1.74 37.36 -1.60
CA SER A 116 2.38 36.48 -0.63
C SER A 116 1.81 35.06 -0.73
N GLN A 117 2.67 34.10 -1.04
CA GLN A 117 2.30 32.69 -1.05
C GLN A 117 1.83 32.24 0.35
N PRO A 118 0.68 31.57 0.48
CA PRO A 118 0.19 31.08 1.76
C PRO A 118 1.14 30.05 2.39
N VAL A 119 1.44 30.21 3.67
CA VAL A 119 2.26 29.28 4.43
C VAL A 119 1.35 28.47 5.36
N PRO A 120 1.23 27.15 5.17
CA PRO A 120 0.43 26.33 6.07
C PRO A 120 1.05 26.24 7.46
N ARG A 121 0.20 26.04 8.45
CA ARG A 121 0.63 25.82 9.84
C ARG A 121 0.48 24.36 10.22
N ALA A 122 1.51 23.75 10.77
CA ALA A 122 1.41 22.41 11.35
C ALA A 122 0.59 22.47 12.65
N ILE A 123 -0.53 21.74 12.72
CA ILE A 123 -1.35 21.62 13.94
C ILE A 123 -1.08 20.33 14.70
N ALA A 124 -0.52 19.32 14.02
CA ALA A 124 -0.05 18.08 14.64
C ALA A 124 1.13 17.54 13.84
N ARG A 125 2.14 17.03 14.53
CA ARG A 125 3.29 16.31 13.93
C ARG A 125 3.64 15.16 14.84
N PHE A 126 3.65 13.97 14.28
CA PHE A 126 3.99 12.74 14.95
C PHE A 126 5.06 11.99 14.19
N SER A 127 5.93 11.31 14.91
CA SER A 127 7.02 10.51 14.36
C SER A 127 7.09 9.21 15.14
N ALA A 128 6.96 8.10 14.45
CA ALA A 128 6.89 6.79 15.09
C ALA A 128 7.67 5.73 14.31
N PRO A 129 8.30 4.76 15.00
CA PRO A 129 8.84 3.57 14.37
C PRO A 129 7.70 2.65 13.89
N GLY A 130 8.02 1.74 12.99
CA GLY A 130 7.09 0.69 12.53
C GLY A 130 6.63 0.86 11.09
N ASN A 131 5.69 0.00 10.70
CA ASN A 131 5.21 -0.14 9.34
C ASN A 131 3.78 0.38 9.14
N THR A 132 3.21 1.05 10.13
CA THR A 132 1.90 1.71 10.04
C THR A 132 2.07 3.24 10.00
N PRO A 133 1.15 3.99 9.39
CA PRO A 133 1.20 5.44 9.35
C PRO A 133 1.35 6.06 10.74
N ALA A 134 2.13 7.15 10.86
CA ALA A 134 2.26 7.87 12.12
C ALA A 134 0.99 8.65 12.50
N ILE A 135 0.18 9.03 11.50
CA ILE A 135 -1.15 9.64 11.66
C ILE A 135 -2.10 8.98 10.66
N SER A 136 -3.34 8.69 11.10
CA SER A 136 -4.40 8.14 10.26
C SER A 136 -5.80 8.61 10.72
N ASN A 137 -6.84 8.35 9.90
CA ASN A 137 -8.25 8.63 10.25
C ASN A 137 -8.50 10.07 10.69
N VAL A 138 -7.93 11.06 9.96
CA VAL A 138 -8.07 12.49 10.30
C VAL A 138 -9.43 13.01 9.85
N ARG A 139 -10.17 13.67 10.76
CA ARG A 139 -11.43 14.31 10.44
C ARG A 139 -11.75 15.48 11.35
N TRP A 140 -12.52 16.42 10.84
CA TRP A 140 -13.08 17.49 11.64
C TRP A 140 -14.17 16.97 12.57
N LEU A 141 -14.15 17.42 13.82
CA LEU A 141 -15.26 17.26 14.76
C LEU A 141 -16.21 18.47 14.71
N ASP A 142 -15.62 19.63 14.59
CA ASP A 142 -16.29 20.91 14.39
C ASP A 142 -15.32 21.87 13.67
N SER A 143 -15.69 23.16 13.52
CA SER A 143 -14.81 24.14 12.84
C SER A 143 -13.54 24.49 13.61
N SER A 144 -13.35 23.97 14.82
CA SER A 144 -12.22 24.28 15.71
C SER A 144 -11.39 23.06 16.16
N GLN A 145 -11.90 21.85 15.96
CA GLN A 145 -11.31 20.62 16.46
C GLN A 145 -11.19 19.55 15.40
N VAL A 146 -10.08 18.82 15.45
CA VAL A 146 -9.74 17.70 14.55
C VAL A 146 -9.43 16.48 15.39
N ALA A 147 -10.04 15.34 15.07
CA ALA A 147 -9.73 14.06 15.67
C ALA A 147 -8.92 13.20 14.69
N PHE A 148 -8.01 12.39 15.21
CA PHE A 148 -7.17 11.50 14.41
C PHE A 148 -6.52 10.41 15.28
N LEU A 149 -6.10 9.34 14.65
CA LEU A 149 -5.25 8.32 15.27
C LEU A 149 -3.78 8.66 15.08
N ALA A 150 -2.98 8.49 16.12
CA ALA A 150 -1.53 8.69 16.02
C ALA A 150 -0.76 7.90 17.09
N LYS A 151 0.56 7.74 16.85
CA LYS A 151 1.51 7.18 17.81
C LYS A 151 2.41 8.29 18.35
N ASP A 152 2.38 8.52 19.66
CA ASP A 152 3.25 9.50 20.32
C ASP A 152 4.25 8.80 21.23
N ARG A 153 5.48 8.58 20.73
CA ARG A 153 6.60 7.94 21.46
C ARG A 153 6.28 6.56 22.08
N SER A 154 5.05 6.12 21.94
CA SER A 154 4.55 4.81 22.34
C SER A 154 4.35 3.95 21.09
N PRO A 155 4.54 2.63 21.16
CA PRO A 155 4.18 1.74 20.08
C PRO A 155 2.66 1.67 19.87
N TYR A 156 1.88 2.11 20.88
CA TYR A 156 0.43 2.05 20.86
C TYR A 156 -0.18 3.26 20.16
N GLN A 157 -1.00 3.00 19.16
CA GLN A 157 -1.79 4.02 18.49
C GLN A 157 -2.94 4.50 19.36
N GLN A 158 -3.15 5.81 19.46
CA GLN A 158 -4.12 6.45 20.32
C GLN A 158 -5.05 7.36 19.52
N LEU A 159 -6.23 7.65 20.06
CA LEU A 159 -7.12 8.68 19.54
C LEU A 159 -6.74 10.04 20.13
N PHE A 160 -6.38 10.98 19.25
CA PHE A 160 -6.01 12.34 19.61
C PHE A 160 -7.06 13.34 19.16
N ILE A 161 -7.17 14.45 19.92
CA ILE A 161 -7.88 15.66 19.51
C ILE A 161 -6.89 16.82 19.45
N ALA A 162 -6.88 17.54 18.34
CA ALA A 162 -6.15 18.79 18.16
C ALA A 162 -7.13 19.95 17.98
N ARG A 163 -6.82 21.09 18.61
CA ARG A 163 -7.51 22.37 18.37
C ARG A 163 -6.75 23.18 17.34
N ILE A 164 -7.47 23.85 16.44
CA ILE A 164 -6.82 24.66 15.41
C ILE A 164 -6.33 26.02 15.93
N ASP A 165 -6.84 26.52 17.04
CA ASP A 165 -6.50 27.84 17.57
C ASP A 165 -5.24 27.82 18.44
N ARG A 166 -5.01 26.76 19.21
CA ARG A 166 -3.89 26.64 20.16
C ARG A 166 -3.80 25.26 20.82
N GLY A 167 -2.63 25.02 21.44
CA GLY A 167 -2.35 23.84 22.24
C GLY A 167 -1.72 22.70 21.42
N SER A 168 -1.17 21.74 22.15
CA SER A 168 -0.70 20.47 21.56
C SER A 168 -1.86 19.49 21.49
N PRO A 169 -1.88 18.57 20.51
CA PRO A 169 -2.80 17.45 20.50
C PRO A 169 -2.74 16.66 21.82
N HIS A 170 -3.88 16.16 22.28
CA HIS A 170 -3.97 15.34 23.48
C HIS A 170 -4.70 14.02 23.18
N ALA A 171 -4.21 12.93 23.75
CA ALA A 171 -4.85 11.62 23.66
C ALA A 171 -6.08 11.56 24.57
N ILE A 172 -7.15 10.92 24.10
CA ILE A 172 -8.39 10.70 24.86
C ILE A 172 -8.67 9.23 25.18
N THR A 173 -7.79 8.31 24.73
CA THR A 173 -7.86 6.88 24.99
C THR A 173 -6.71 6.42 25.88
N PRO A 174 -6.82 5.24 26.55
CA PRO A 174 -5.77 4.71 27.43
C PRO A 174 -4.44 4.44 26.69
N HIS A 175 -3.32 4.77 27.29
CA HIS A 175 -1.99 4.67 26.67
C HIS A 175 -1.45 3.24 26.48
N ASN A 176 -2.10 2.24 27.05
CA ASN A 176 -1.70 0.84 26.98
C ASN A 176 -2.56 0.00 26.02
N GLU A 177 -3.38 0.66 25.20
CA GLU A 177 -4.23 0.03 24.20
C GLU A 177 -3.84 0.51 22.80
N TYR A 178 -3.92 -0.35 21.80
CA TYR A 178 -3.73 0.03 20.40
C TYR A 178 -5.10 0.30 19.76
N VAL A 179 -5.46 1.56 19.60
CA VAL A 179 -6.72 1.96 18.97
C VAL A 179 -6.66 1.76 17.47
N SER A 180 -7.56 0.94 16.92
CA SER A 180 -7.57 0.59 15.49
C SER A 180 -8.59 1.39 14.68
N ALA A 181 -9.71 1.80 15.30
CA ALA A 181 -10.73 2.64 14.66
C ALA A 181 -11.46 3.48 15.70
N PHE A 182 -12.13 4.54 15.27
CA PHE A 182 -12.97 5.35 16.12
C PHE A 182 -14.12 6.01 15.36
N ASP A 183 -15.14 6.40 16.09
CA ASP A 183 -16.18 7.34 15.69
C ASP A 183 -16.61 8.23 16.85
N ILE A 184 -17.01 9.48 16.55
CA ILE A 184 -17.42 10.47 17.56
C ILE A 184 -18.69 11.16 17.09
N SER A 185 -19.68 11.22 17.99
CA SER A 185 -20.91 11.97 17.79
C SER A 185 -21.28 12.69 19.08
N GLY A 186 -21.22 14.02 19.08
CA GLY A 186 -21.42 14.83 20.27
C GLY A 186 -20.47 14.45 21.41
N ASN A 187 -21.01 13.94 22.50
CA ASN A 187 -20.28 13.50 23.70
C ASN A 187 -20.05 11.98 23.77
N VAL A 188 -20.38 11.27 22.69
CA VAL A 188 -20.20 9.82 22.58
C VAL A 188 -18.97 9.54 21.70
N VAL A 189 -18.08 8.71 22.19
CA VAL A 189 -16.91 8.20 21.47
C VAL A 189 -17.00 6.69 21.42
N ALA A 190 -17.04 6.12 20.23
CA ALA A 190 -16.85 4.69 20.00
C ALA A 190 -15.45 4.46 19.46
N TYR A 191 -14.71 3.53 20.02
CA TYR A 191 -13.40 3.12 19.49
C TYR A 191 -13.18 1.63 19.66
N THR A 192 -12.25 1.11 18.88
CA THR A 192 -11.81 -0.29 19.02
C THR A 192 -10.34 -0.33 19.40
N SER A 193 -10.01 -1.26 20.30
CA SER A 193 -8.62 -1.57 20.63
C SER A 193 -8.28 -3.00 20.24
N LEU A 194 -7.05 -3.20 19.69
CA LEU A 194 -6.60 -4.53 19.29
C LEU A 194 -6.50 -5.46 20.50
N ILE A 195 -6.99 -6.66 20.36
CA ILE A 195 -6.82 -7.74 21.33
C ILE A 195 -5.54 -8.50 20.94
N PRO A 196 -4.45 -8.41 21.74
CA PRO A 196 -3.25 -9.19 21.45
C PRO A 196 -3.62 -10.67 21.39
N PRO A 197 -3.12 -11.43 20.41
CA PRO A 197 -3.31 -12.86 20.39
C PRO A 197 -2.74 -13.44 21.70
N GLN A 198 -3.56 -14.21 22.42
CA GLN A 198 -3.06 -14.92 23.57
C GLN A 198 -1.96 -15.87 23.09
N PRO A 199 -0.80 -15.93 23.77
CA PRO A 199 0.13 -16.99 23.52
C PRO A 199 -0.65 -18.29 23.61
N ALA A 200 -0.57 -19.12 22.57
CA ALA A 200 -1.11 -20.47 22.69
C ALA A 200 -0.60 -21.00 24.01
N LYS A 201 -1.54 -21.37 24.91
CA LYS A 201 -1.15 -22.06 26.17
C LYS A 201 -0.29 -23.21 25.69
N GLY A 202 1.02 -23.09 25.89
CA GLY A 202 1.93 -24.16 25.52
C GLY A 202 1.33 -25.38 26.16
N SER A 203 0.86 -26.34 25.38
CA SER A 203 0.55 -27.64 25.94
C SER A 203 1.90 -28.09 26.49
N GLU A 204 1.95 -28.33 27.80
CA GLU A 204 3.07 -29.04 28.43
C GLU A 204 3.12 -30.48 27.90
N ASP A 205 2.34 -30.79 26.86
CA ASP A 205 2.28 -32.08 26.24
C ASP A 205 3.57 -32.32 25.45
N ASP A 206 4.27 -33.38 25.77
CA ASP A 206 5.46 -33.83 25.05
C ASP A 206 5.15 -34.20 23.59
N ILE A 207 3.88 -34.31 23.23
CA ILE A 207 3.38 -34.65 21.89
C ILE A 207 2.38 -33.59 21.43
N VAL A 208 2.66 -32.95 20.28
CA VAL A 208 1.75 -32.00 19.64
C VAL A 208 1.12 -32.66 18.42
N ASP A 209 -0.22 -32.75 18.38
CA ASP A 209 -0.93 -33.12 17.16
C ASP A 209 -0.82 -32.00 16.14
N VAL A 210 -0.27 -32.32 14.95
CA VAL A 210 -0.05 -31.36 13.85
C VAL A 210 -1.07 -31.52 12.72
N THR A 211 -1.99 -32.49 12.81
CA THR A 211 -2.99 -32.76 11.78
C THR A 211 -3.92 -31.54 11.60
N GLY A 212 -4.02 -31.04 10.38
CA GLY A 212 -4.85 -29.87 10.07
C GLY A 212 -4.31 -28.55 10.62
N LYS A 213 -3.04 -28.50 11.08
CA LYS A 213 -2.41 -27.27 11.54
C LYS A 213 -1.44 -26.73 10.51
N ASN A 214 -1.46 -25.41 10.37
CA ASN A 214 -0.53 -24.70 9.50
C ASN A 214 0.89 -24.76 10.05
N ILE A 215 1.86 -25.18 9.22
CA ILE A 215 3.26 -25.31 9.63
C ILE A 215 3.88 -23.96 10.05
N TYR A 216 3.49 -22.85 9.43
CA TYR A 216 4.00 -21.52 9.81
C TYR A 216 3.55 -21.17 11.22
N THR A 217 2.29 -21.48 11.57
CA THR A 217 1.76 -21.31 12.91
C THR A 217 2.52 -22.18 13.91
N LEU A 218 2.83 -23.43 13.56
CA LEU A 218 3.57 -24.33 14.45
C LEU A 218 5.00 -23.89 14.70
N LEU A 219 5.71 -23.44 13.66
CA LEU A 219 7.14 -23.11 13.75
C LEU A 219 7.42 -21.66 14.15
N PHE A 220 6.55 -20.72 13.78
CA PHE A 220 6.84 -19.31 13.86
C PHE A 220 5.82 -18.50 14.67
N SER A 221 4.76 -19.17 15.21
CA SER A 221 3.80 -18.50 16.10
C SER A 221 4.49 -18.06 17.38
N ARG A 222 4.98 -16.84 17.36
CA ARG A 222 5.12 -16.05 18.58
C ARG A 222 4.04 -14.99 18.55
N PRO A 223 3.39 -14.70 19.70
CA PRO A 223 2.59 -13.50 19.81
C PRO A 223 3.48 -12.34 19.39
N ARG A 224 3.14 -11.67 18.27
CA ARG A 224 3.85 -10.47 17.89
C ARG A 224 3.53 -9.40 18.92
N ALA A 225 4.54 -8.68 19.37
CA ALA A 225 4.30 -7.52 20.20
C ALA A 225 3.42 -6.54 19.42
N ILE A 226 2.51 -5.88 20.10
CA ILE A 226 1.53 -4.96 19.46
C ILE A 226 2.23 -3.80 18.74
N GLU A 227 3.45 -3.49 19.16
CA GLU A 227 4.34 -2.50 18.55
C GLU A 227 4.80 -2.87 17.15
N ASP A 228 4.76 -4.15 16.83
CA ASP A 228 5.26 -4.72 15.58
C ASP A 228 4.13 -5.00 14.57
N VAL A 229 2.90 -4.63 14.92
CA VAL A 229 1.73 -4.83 14.07
C VAL A 229 1.83 -3.91 12.84
N ASP A 230 1.75 -4.50 11.67
CA ASP A 230 1.64 -3.81 10.39
C ASP A 230 0.17 -3.72 9.89
N GLU A 231 -0.06 -3.02 8.79
CA GLU A 231 -1.41 -2.86 8.25
C GLU A 231 -2.07 -4.18 7.82
N GLU A 232 -1.31 -5.14 7.33
CA GLU A 232 -1.81 -6.45 6.94
C GLU A 232 -2.27 -7.23 8.16
N GLN A 233 -1.51 -7.14 9.24
CA GLN A 233 -1.81 -7.82 10.50
C GLN A 233 -2.96 -7.18 11.26
N LEU A 234 -3.13 -5.86 11.18
CA LEU A 234 -4.29 -5.18 11.77
C LEU A 234 -5.62 -5.85 11.36
N GLN A 235 -5.65 -6.46 10.19
CA GLN A 235 -6.81 -7.13 9.65
C GLN A 235 -7.04 -8.53 10.21
N THR A 236 -6.01 -9.15 10.75
CA THR A 236 -6.06 -10.48 11.35
C THR A 236 -6.35 -10.46 12.85
N TYR A 237 -6.09 -9.30 13.52
CA TYR A 237 -6.33 -9.17 14.96
C TYR A 237 -7.81 -8.87 15.25
N ALA A 238 -8.34 -9.57 16.24
CA ALA A 238 -9.60 -9.19 16.82
C ALA A 238 -9.48 -7.87 17.59
N SER A 239 -10.52 -7.07 17.57
CA SER A 239 -10.60 -5.81 18.32
C SER A 239 -11.74 -5.84 19.33
N ALA A 240 -11.51 -5.34 20.53
CA ALA A 240 -12.53 -5.03 21.51
C ALA A 240 -13.18 -3.68 21.18
N LEU A 241 -14.49 -3.61 21.33
CA LEU A 241 -15.25 -2.37 21.18
C LEU A 241 -15.43 -1.67 22.52
N HIS A 242 -15.13 -0.38 22.55
CA HIS A 242 -15.31 0.52 23.68
C HIS A 242 -16.27 1.67 23.30
N ILE A 243 -17.18 2.02 24.17
CA ILE A 243 -18.07 3.15 24.00
C ILE A 243 -17.93 4.05 25.24
N LEU A 244 -17.54 5.30 25.03
CA LEU A 244 -17.46 6.31 26.08
C LEU A 244 -18.59 7.32 25.92
N ARG A 245 -19.26 7.67 27.02
CA ARG A 245 -20.17 8.83 27.08
C ARG A 245 -19.72 9.76 28.20
N ASN A 246 -19.45 11.02 27.87
CA ASN A 246 -18.87 11.98 28.80
C ASN A 246 -17.58 11.45 29.49
N GLY A 247 -16.74 10.71 28.77
CA GLY A 247 -15.50 10.10 29.28
C GLY A 247 -15.70 8.89 30.19
N LYS A 248 -16.95 8.40 30.38
CA LYS A 248 -17.22 7.17 31.14
C LYS A 248 -17.52 6.03 30.18
N GLU A 249 -16.86 4.89 30.38
CA GLU A 249 -17.09 3.69 29.58
C GLU A 249 -18.46 3.08 29.87
N LEU A 250 -19.15 2.70 28.80
CA LEU A 250 -20.43 2.01 28.83
C LEU A 250 -20.20 0.55 28.46
N PRO A 251 -20.85 -0.39 29.18
CA PRO A 251 -20.72 -1.81 28.85
C PRO A 251 -21.39 -2.12 27.52
N VAL A 252 -20.73 -2.91 26.69
CA VAL A 252 -21.30 -3.48 25.45
C VAL A 252 -21.53 -4.95 25.72
N THR A 253 -22.81 -5.36 25.76
CA THR A 253 -23.18 -6.73 26.08
C THR A 253 -23.52 -7.50 24.82
N PHE A 254 -22.66 -8.42 24.43
CA PHE A 254 -22.90 -9.33 23.32
C PHE A 254 -23.41 -10.68 23.85
N ARG A 255 -24.59 -11.12 23.41
CA ARG A 255 -25.22 -12.36 23.88
C ARG A 255 -24.89 -13.60 23.05
N THR A 256 -23.69 -13.71 22.51
CA THR A 256 -23.28 -14.91 21.76
C THR A 256 -22.02 -15.53 22.39
N GLY A 257 -22.19 -16.74 22.91
CA GLY A 257 -21.15 -17.68 23.33
C GLY A 257 -20.33 -17.24 24.56
N ASP A 258 -19.18 -16.65 24.34
CA ASP A 258 -18.17 -16.31 25.37
C ASP A 258 -18.21 -14.84 25.83
N GLY A 259 -19.21 -14.07 25.42
CA GLY A 259 -19.56 -12.79 26.04
C GLY A 259 -18.81 -11.55 25.59
N GLN A 260 -17.78 -11.66 24.74
CA GLN A 260 -17.04 -10.52 24.24
C GLN A 260 -17.22 -10.34 22.72
N LEU A 261 -17.63 -9.13 22.30
CA LEU A 261 -17.72 -8.77 20.88
C LEU A 261 -16.31 -8.59 20.29
N ARG A 262 -15.93 -9.48 19.39
CA ARG A 262 -14.69 -9.38 18.63
C ARG A 262 -15.00 -8.86 17.23
N LEU A 263 -14.40 -7.72 16.88
CA LEU A 263 -14.52 -7.11 15.56
C LEU A 263 -13.24 -7.35 14.76
N PHE A 264 -13.41 -7.63 13.49
CA PHE A 264 -12.32 -7.72 12.53
C PHE A 264 -12.56 -6.64 11.47
N ILE A 265 -11.68 -5.65 11.40
CA ILE A 265 -11.83 -4.45 10.56
C ILE A 265 -13.13 -3.69 10.91
N PRO A 266 -13.12 -3.01 12.04
CA PRO A 266 -14.30 -2.37 12.55
C PRO A 266 -14.73 -1.20 11.67
N THR A 267 -15.95 -1.30 11.13
CA THR A 267 -16.70 -0.16 10.64
C THR A 267 -17.46 0.43 11.82
N LEU A 268 -17.09 1.61 12.29
CA LEU A 268 -17.80 2.30 13.36
C LEU A 268 -18.57 3.48 12.78
N SER A 269 -19.87 3.54 13.02
CA SER A 269 -20.71 4.65 12.58
C SER A 269 -21.77 4.98 13.63
N LEU A 270 -21.54 6.04 14.39
CA LEU A 270 -22.48 6.57 15.39
C LEU A 270 -23.56 7.41 14.72
N SER A 271 -24.80 7.25 15.17
CA SER A 271 -25.88 8.12 14.73
C SER A 271 -25.63 9.57 15.17
N PRO A 272 -26.15 10.57 14.44
CA PRO A 272 -26.01 11.99 14.80
C PRO A 272 -26.44 12.33 16.23
N ASP A 273 -27.47 11.64 16.76
CA ASP A 273 -27.94 11.80 18.14
C ASP A 273 -27.13 11.01 19.18
N GLY A 274 -26.11 10.23 18.73
CA GLY A 274 -25.26 9.43 19.60
C GLY A 274 -25.96 8.24 20.28
N ARG A 275 -27.17 7.87 19.83
CA ARG A 275 -27.93 6.77 20.41
C ARG A 275 -27.55 5.40 19.83
N TRP A 276 -27.25 5.33 18.54
CA TRP A 276 -27.04 4.09 17.82
C TRP A 276 -25.61 4.01 17.28
N LEU A 277 -25.04 2.82 17.30
CA LEU A 277 -23.78 2.51 16.62
C LEU A 277 -24.00 1.38 15.62
N ILE A 278 -23.66 1.59 14.37
CA ILE A 278 -23.61 0.54 13.35
C ILE A 278 -22.18 0.04 13.22
N THR A 279 -22.01 -1.28 13.22
CA THR A 279 -20.72 -1.94 12.92
C THR A 279 -20.95 -3.25 12.15
N VAL A 280 -19.85 -3.91 11.76
CA VAL A 280 -19.88 -5.24 11.15
C VAL A 280 -19.23 -6.22 12.10
N ALA A 281 -19.98 -7.25 12.47
CA ALA A 281 -19.54 -8.26 13.41
C ALA A 281 -19.54 -9.67 12.78
N PRO A 282 -18.58 -10.54 13.14
CA PRO A 282 -18.56 -11.91 12.68
C PRO A 282 -19.75 -12.70 13.25
N VAL A 283 -20.18 -13.73 12.53
CA VAL A 283 -21.16 -14.69 13.03
C VAL A 283 -20.44 -15.89 13.65
N GLY A 284 -20.94 -16.37 14.80
CA GLY A 284 -20.35 -17.56 15.45
C GLY A 284 -20.68 -18.88 14.74
N LYS A 285 -21.70 -18.88 13.89
CA LYS A 285 -22.14 -20.01 13.07
C LYS A 285 -22.82 -19.47 11.81
N ILE A 286 -22.60 -20.12 10.67
CA ILE A 286 -23.27 -19.75 9.42
C ILE A 286 -24.78 -20.02 9.55
N PRO A 287 -25.65 -18.99 9.38
CA PRO A 287 -27.08 -19.20 9.34
C PRO A 287 -27.47 -20.08 8.14
N SER A 288 -28.46 -20.96 8.32
CA SER A 288 -28.88 -21.93 7.29
C SER A 288 -29.32 -21.29 5.96
N GLY A 289 -29.90 -20.10 6.02
CA GLY A 289 -30.29 -19.33 4.81
C GLY A 289 -29.11 -18.77 4.02
N TRP A 290 -27.92 -18.69 4.59
CA TRP A 290 -26.76 -18.09 3.95
C TRP A 290 -26.08 -19.01 2.94
N GLU A 291 -26.39 -20.29 2.91
CA GLU A 291 -25.89 -21.21 1.88
C GLU A 291 -26.36 -20.85 0.45
N ALA A 292 -27.41 -20.01 0.36
CA ALA A 292 -27.93 -19.52 -0.91
C ALA A 292 -27.07 -18.43 -1.58
N TYR A 293 -26.13 -17.81 -0.83
CA TYR A 293 -25.28 -16.75 -1.38
C TYR A 293 -24.12 -17.36 -2.18
N GLU A 294 -24.20 -17.20 -3.50
CA GLU A 294 -23.20 -17.67 -4.45
C GLU A 294 -22.65 -16.49 -5.24
N PRO A 295 -21.51 -15.91 -4.84
CA PRO A 295 -20.92 -14.81 -5.59
C PRO A 295 -20.52 -15.27 -6.98
N ASN A 296 -20.83 -14.45 -8.00
CA ASN A 296 -20.41 -14.65 -9.39
C ASN A 296 -18.88 -14.43 -9.54
N SER A 297 -18.08 -15.19 -8.83
CA SER A 297 -16.63 -15.11 -8.88
C SER A 297 -16.07 -16.43 -9.36
N LYS A 298 -15.14 -16.38 -10.31
CA LYS A 298 -14.29 -17.53 -10.64
C LYS A 298 -13.39 -17.95 -9.46
N TRP A 299 -13.41 -17.16 -8.40
CA TRP A 299 -12.63 -17.32 -7.19
C TRP A 299 -13.51 -17.97 -6.11
N ASP A 300 -13.76 -19.25 -6.21
CA ASP A 300 -14.60 -20.04 -5.30
C ASP A 300 -13.96 -20.25 -3.92
N VAL A 301 -13.59 -19.20 -3.23
CA VAL A 301 -12.76 -19.33 -2.05
C VAL A 301 -13.51 -19.56 -0.76
N LEU A 302 -14.74 -19.08 -0.62
CA LEU A 302 -15.51 -19.29 0.63
C LEU A 302 -16.98 -19.46 0.30
N ARG A 303 -17.43 -20.70 0.30
CA ARG A 303 -18.87 -20.97 0.37
C ARG A 303 -19.35 -20.93 1.80
N LEU A 304 -20.38 -20.15 2.05
CA LEU A 304 -21.01 -20.05 3.37
C LEU A 304 -21.84 -21.30 3.64
N ARG A 305 -21.18 -22.41 4.00
CA ARG A 305 -21.81 -23.67 4.36
C ARG A 305 -21.75 -23.88 5.87
N GLN A 306 -22.78 -24.52 6.44
CA GLN A 306 -22.84 -24.76 7.89
C GLN A 306 -21.71 -25.67 8.39
N ASP A 307 -21.19 -26.56 7.54
CA ASP A 307 -20.09 -27.45 7.81
C ASP A 307 -18.70 -26.85 7.54
N ASN A 308 -18.64 -25.64 6.96
CA ASN A 308 -17.38 -24.94 6.73
C ASN A 308 -16.91 -24.23 7.99
N ALA A 309 -16.18 -24.94 8.84
CA ALA A 309 -15.60 -24.40 10.07
C ALA A 309 -14.66 -23.21 9.81
N TYR A 310 -13.93 -23.21 8.71
CA TYR A 310 -13.01 -22.11 8.35
C TYR A 310 -13.74 -20.80 8.08
N ALA A 311 -14.98 -20.84 7.58
CA ALA A 311 -15.75 -19.62 7.31
C ALA A 311 -16.02 -18.77 8.56
N VAL A 312 -15.91 -19.35 9.76
CA VAL A 312 -16.14 -18.69 11.06
C VAL A 312 -14.92 -18.77 11.99
N ALA A 313 -13.83 -19.40 11.55
CA ALA A 313 -12.62 -19.61 12.36
C ALA A 313 -11.94 -18.28 12.72
N ASP A 314 -11.32 -18.22 13.88
CA ASP A 314 -10.62 -17.01 14.35
C ASP A 314 -9.38 -16.69 13.51
N GLU A 315 -8.79 -17.69 12.87
CA GLU A 315 -7.65 -17.55 11.97
C GLU A 315 -8.02 -16.98 10.60
N ASN A 316 -9.32 -16.97 10.26
CA ASN A 316 -9.79 -16.44 8.98
C ASN A 316 -10.06 -14.92 9.08
N PRO A 317 -9.24 -14.06 8.45
CA PRO A 317 -9.48 -12.62 8.44
C PRO A 317 -10.72 -12.23 7.61
N TRP A 318 -11.22 -13.14 6.78
CA TRP A 318 -12.36 -12.99 5.88
C TRP A 318 -13.62 -13.69 6.40
N LYS A 319 -13.68 -13.95 7.70
CA LYS A 319 -14.81 -14.70 8.29
C LYS A 319 -16.16 -14.09 7.98
N ALA A 320 -17.15 -14.96 7.90
CA ALA A 320 -18.52 -14.58 7.68
C ALA A 320 -19.00 -13.57 8.74
N SER A 321 -19.51 -12.44 8.28
CA SER A 321 -19.89 -11.31 9.14
C SER A 321 -21.13 -10.62 8.61
N GLN A 322 -21.80 -9.83 9.45
CA GLN A 322 -23.03 -9.10 9.13
C GLN A 322 -23.03 -7.72 9.77
N TYR A 323 -23.86 -6.82 9.25
CA TYR A 323 -24.12 -5.56 9.90
C TYR A 323 -24.94 -5.76 11.17
N VAL A 324 -24.50 -5.15 12.25
CA VAL A 324 -25.18 -5.14 13.55
C VAL A 324 -25.46 -3.71 14.01
N LEU A 325 -26.52 -3.57 14.80
CA LEU A 325 -26.91 -2.33 15.44
C LEU A 325 -26.71 -2.49 16.95
N ILE A 326 -26.10 -1.48 17.56
CA ILE A 326 -25.83 -1.40 18.99
C ILE A 326 -26.60 -0.20 19.55
N ASP A 327 -27.45 -0.44 20.55
CA ASP A 327 -28.01 0.64 21.36
C ASP A 327 -26.94 1.11 22.36
N VAL A 328 -26.44 2.33 22.17
CA VAL A 328 -25.36 2.89 22.99
C VAL A 328 -25.74 3.03 24.47
N GLN A 329 -27.02 3.14 24.77
CA GLN A 329 -27.49 3.33 26.16
C GLN A 329 -27.54 2.00 26.91
N SER A 330 -28.08 0.94 26.31
CA SER A 330 -28.21 -0.38 26.94
C SER A 330 -27.01 -1.30 26.70
N GLY A 331 -26.23 -1.04 25.63
CA GLY A 331 -25.18 -1.94 25.16
C GLY A 331 -25.72 -3.15 24.38
N ASP A 332 -27.03 -3.19 24.09
CA ASP A 332 -27.64 -4.32 23.38
C ASP A 332 -27.22 -4.34 21.91
N VAL A 333 -26.82 -5.51 21.45
CA VAL A 333 -26.41 -5.76 20.08
C VAL A 333 -27.44 -6.61 19.36
N SER A 334 -27.87 -6.20 18.20
CA SER A 334 -28.81 -6.94 17.36
C SER A 334 -28.41 -6.94 15.88
N PRO A 335 -28.69 -8.03 15.12
CA PRO A 335 -28.51 -7.99 13.67
C PRO A 335 -29.30 -6.84 13.04
N LEU A 336 -28.64 -6.05 12.18
CA LEU A 336 -29.29 -5.01 11.38
C LEU A 336 -29.68 -5.56 10.01
N VAL A 337 -28.82 -6.42 9.44
CA VAL A 337 -29.03 -7.07 8.16
C VAL A 337 -28.88 -8.58 8.35
N ASP A 338 -29.93 -9.35 8.07
CA ASP A 338 -29.88 -10.82 8.08
C ASP A 338 -29.35 -11.34 6.73
N ALA A 339 -28.15 -10.93 6.39
CA ALA A 339 -27.39 -11.34 5.21
C ALA A 339 -25.90 -11.09 5.43
N PRO A 340 -25.02 -11.81 4.73
CA PRO A 340 -23.59 -11.61 4.88
C PRO A 340 -23.16 -10.23 4.37
N ALA A 341 -22.17 -9.63 5.03
CA ALA A 341 -21.39 -8.56 4.49
C ALA A 341 -20.51 -9.10 3.34
N GLY A 342 -20.34 -8.31 2.27
CA GLY A 342 -19.69 -8.78 1.05
C GLY A 342 -18.25 -9.25 1.24
N ARG A 343 -17.53 -8.72 2.23
CA ARG A 343 -16.15 -9.10 2.52
C ARG A 343 -15.98 -10.59 2.82
N GLY A 344 -16.87 -11.20 3.59
CA GLY A 344 -16.85 -12.64 3.88
C GLY A 344 -17.03 -13.53 2.63
N LEU A 345 -17.44 -12.96 1.52
CA LEU A 345 -17.55 -13.60 0.20
C LEU A 345 -16.56 -13.01 -0.82
N ILE A 346 -15.44 -12.45 -0.35
CA ILE A 346 -14.31 -11.90 -1.14
C ILE A 346 -14.69 -10.66 -1.97
N PHE A 347 -15.75 -9.98 -1.57
CA PHE A 347 -16.01 -8.64 -2.09
C PHE A 347 -15.19 -7.64 -1.26
N LEU A 348 -13.95 -7.38 -1.67
CA LEU A 348 -12.96 -6.62 -0.92
C LEU A 348 -13.28 -5.13 -0.76
N ALA A 349 -14.40 -4.67 -1.34
CA ALA A 349 -14.85 -3.30 -1.14
C ALA A 349 -15.11 -3.02 0.37
N PRO A 350 -14.78 -1.80 0.85
CA PRO A 350 -15.04 -1.43 2.23
C PRO A 350 -16.52 -1.52 2.61
N THR A 351 -16.79 -2.00 3.80
CA THR A 351 -18.10 -1.88 4.44
C THR A 351 -18.17 -0.54 5.16
N LYS A 352 -19.10 0.34 4.78
CA LYS A 352 -19.30 1.66 5.38
C LYS A 352 -20.77 1.86 5.75
N ALA A 353 -21.03 2.66 6.78
CA ALA A 353 -22.37 3.10 7.14
C ALA A 353 -22.40 4.63 7.22
N PHE A 354 -23.39 5.25 6.59
CA PHE A 354 -23.59 6.69 6.52
C PHE A 354 -24.98 7.03 7.05
N TRP A 355 -25.04 7.71 8.19
CA TRP A 355 -26.30 8.12 8.78
C TRP A 355 -26.91 9.30 8.06
N LEU A 356 -28.25 9.32 8.04
CA LEU A 356 -28.99 10.55 7.77
C LEU A 356 -29.09 11.39 9.04
N GLU A 357 -29.33 12.67 8.88
CA GLU A 357 -29.47 13.63 10.00
C GLU A 357 -30.60 13.25 10.96
N ASP A 358 -31.59 12.46 10.49
CA ASP A 358 -32.75 12.04 11.29
C ASP A 358 -32.39 10.96 12.33
N SER A 359 -31.19 10.42 12.33
CA SER A 359 -30.75 9.31 13.19
C SER A 359 -31.62 8.04 13.13
N ARG A 360 -32.47 7.92 12.10
CA ARG A 360 -33.40 6.80 11.89
C ARG A 360 -33.03 5.97 10.69
N ARG A 361 -32.36 6.56 9.74
CA ARG A 361 -31.95 5.91 8.49
C ARG A 361 -30.46 5.98 8.32
N ALA A 362 -29.89 4.89 7.77
CA ALA A 362 -28.48 4.83 7.40
C ALA A 362 -28.33 4.15 6.03
N ILE A 363 -27.32 4.56 5.26
CA ILE A 363 -26.91 3.84 4.07
C ILE A 363 -25.79 2.88 4.44
N LEU A 364 -25.95 1.62 4.06
CA LEU A 364 -24.97 0.57 4.25
C LEU A 364 -24.39 0.18 2.88
N THR A 365 -23.08 -0.02 2.81
CA THR A 365 -22.40 -0.42 1.57
C THR A 365 -21.91 -1.86 1.67
N ASN A 366 -21.68 -2.49 0.54
CA ASN A 366 -21.09 -3.83 0.45
C ASN A 366 -21.78 -4.87 1.37
N THR A 367 -23.12 -4.91 1.34
CA THR A 367 -23.92 -5.93 2.04
C THR A 367 -24.79 -6.68 1.06
N PHE A 368 -24.97 -7.98 1.26
CA PHE A 368 -26.01 -8.72 0.57
C PHE A 368 -27.38 -8.38 1.15
N LEU A 369 -28.44 -8.68 0.41
CA LEU A 369 -29.82 -8.50 0.88
C LEU A 369 -30.35 -9.84 1.38
N PRO A 370 -31.18 -9.84 2.44
CA PRO A 370 -31.84 -11.06 2.89
C PRO A 370 -32.57 -11.78 1.77
N VAL A 371 -32.45 -13.11 1.73
CA VAL A 371 -33.19 -13.96 0.79
C VAL A 371 -34.67 -13.88 1.11
N ASN A 372 -35.49 -13.43 0.16
CA ASN A 372 -36.94 -13.33 0.28
C ASN A 372 -37.63 -14.24 -0.75
N LYS A 373 -38.65 -14.99 -0.34
CA LYS A 373 -39.33 -15.97 -1.20
C LYS A 373 -40.03 -15.34 -2.42
N ASP A 374 -40.30 -14.04 -2.37
CA ASP A 374 -41.18 -13.34 -3.32
C ASP A 374 -40.46 -12.43 -4.33
N SER A 375 -39.11 -12.43 -4.36
CA SER A 375 -38.33 -11.57 -5.26
C SER A 375 -37.34 -12.35 -6.13
N ASP A 376 -36.88 -11.74 -7.23
CA ASP A 376 -35.79 -12.30 -8.04
C ASP A 376 -34.52 -12.43 -7.16
N GLN A 377 -34.25 -13.67 -6.79
CA GLN A 377 -33.23 -13.99 -5.78
C GLN A 377 -31.84 -13.95 -6.36
N LYS A 378 -31.68 -14.05 -7.69
CA LYS A 378 -30.35 -14.21 -8.30
C LYS A 378 -29.44 -13.03 -8.00
N GLU A 379 -29.90 -11.81 -8.20
CA GLU A 379 -29.07 -10.61 -7.95
C GLU A 379 -28.78 -10.44 -6.46
N ARG A 380 -29.74 -10.75 -5.60
CA ARG A 380 -29.60 -10.66 -4.13
C ARG A 380 -28.54 -11.62 -3.56
N THR A 381 -28.36 -12.77 -4.19
CA THR A 381 -27.44 -13.82 -3.73
C THR A 381 -26.10 -13.79 -4.43
N THR A 382 -25.98 -13.08 -5.56
CA THR A 382 -24.74 -13.04 -6.36
C THR A 382 -23.98 -11.73 -6.26
N SER A 383 -24.63 -10.64 -5.82
CA SER A 383 -23.99 -9.31 -5.78
C SER A 383 -24.35 -8.56 -4.48
N PRO A 384 -23.36 -7.96 -3.80
CA PRO A 384 -23.66 -7.06 -2.69
C PRO A 384 -24.27 -5.75 -3.22
N ALA A 385 -24.94 -5.03 -2.33
CA ALA A 385 -25.69 -3.82 -2.62
C ALA A 385 -25.24 -2.63 -1.77
N VAL A 386 -25.63 -1.46 -2.20
CA VAL A 386 -25.78 -0.25 -1.39
C VAL A 386 -27.25 -0.14 -1.03
N VAL A 387 -27.56 -0.06 0.28
CA VAL A 387 -28.93 -0.12 0.78
C VAL A 387 -29.22 1.02 1.75
N VAL A 388 -30.48 1.49 1.76
CA VAL A 388 -31.00 2.31 2.87
C VAL A 388 -31.59 1.37 3.92
N ALA A 389 -31.09 1.43 5.13
CA ALA A 389 -31.64 0.75 6.30
C ALA A 389 -32.47 1.73 7.12
N ASN A 390 -33.73 1.44 7.36
CA ASN A 390 -34.53 2.12 8.37
C ASN A 390 -34.43 1.36 9.70
N ILE A 391 -33.83 2.02 10.70
CA ILE A 391 -33.49 1.39 11.97
C ILE A 391 -34.74 1.07 12.81
N GLN A 392 -35.74 1.92 12.78
CA GLN A 392 -36.98 1.74 13.56
C GLN A 392 -37.89 0.69 12.94
N GLU A 393 -38.09 0.74 11.63
CA GLU A 393 -38.97 -0.18 10.91
C GLU A 393 -38.27 -1.51 10.57
N ARG A 394 -36.94 -1.58 10.73
CA ARG A 394 -36.10 -2.73 10.35
C ARG A 394 -36.29 -3.14 8.89
N THR A 395 -36.43 -2.15 8.00
CA THR A 395 -36.59 -2.36 6.56
C THR A 395 -35.30 -2.01 5.83
N LEU A 396 -35.06 -2.75 4.74
CA LEU A 396 -33.89 -2.55 3.87
C LEU A 396 -34.38 -2.30 2.45
N ARG A 397 -33.90 -1.23 1.81
CA ARG A 397 -34.23 -0.89 0.44
C ARG A 397 -32.96 -0.73 -0.38
N PRO A 398 -32.77 -1.51 -1.46
CA PRO A 398 -31.59 -1.38 -2.30
C PRO A 398 -31.62 -0.05 -3.06
N ILE A 399 -30.46 0.59 -3.18
CA ILE A 399 -30.21 1.71 -4.06
C ILE A 399 -29.62 1.19 -5.37
N CYS A 400 -28.58 0.38 -5.28
CA CYS A 400 -27.95 -0.28 -6.41
C CYS A 400 -27.20 -1.55 -5.97
N PHE A 401 -26.92 -2.42 -6.94
CA PHE A 401 -26.07 -3.58 -6.75
C PHE A 401 -24.66 -3.28 -7.27
N LEU A 402 -23.64 -3.72 -6.53
CA LEU A 402 -22.25 -3.54 -6.90
C LEU A 402 -21.86 -4.61 -7.93
N GLN A 403 -21.59 -4.20 -9.15
CA GLN A 403 -21.22 -5.14 -10.22
C GLN A 403 -19.80 -5.66 -10.02
N GLN A 404 -19.65 -6.99 -9.99
CA GLN A 404 -18.37 -7.68 -9.86
C GLN A 404 -17.90 -8.41 -11.12
N THR A 405 -18.64 -8.31 -12.22
CA THR A 405 -18.24 -8.88 -13.52
C THR A 405 -17.01 -8.20 -14.12
N LEU A 406 -16.57 -7.08 -13.54
CA LEU A 406 -15.39 -6.35 -13.98
C LEU A 406 -14.10 -7.00 -13.45
N PRO A 407 -13.01 -6.94 -14.23
CA PRO A 407 -11.68 -7.33 -13.74
C PRO A 407 -11.36 -6.61 -12.40
N PRO A 408 -10.55 -7.19 -11.52
CA PRO A 408 -10.19 -6.55 -10.25
C PRO A 408 -9.69 -5.11 -10.36
N SER A 409 -9.01 -4.79 -11.47
CA SER A 409 -8.51 -3.44 -11.78
C SER A 409 -9.60 -2.41 -12.13
N GLU A 410 -10.80 -2.87 -12.46
CA GLU A 410 -11.93 -2.02 -12.86
C GLU A 410 -13.05 -2.00 -11.82
N ARG A 411 -12.88 -2.71 -10.69
CA ARG A 411 -13.86 -2.73 -9.61
C ARG A 411 -13.91 -1.39 -8.91
N LEU A 412 -15.12 -0.92 -8.66
CA LEU A 412 -15.39 0.33 -7.97
C LEU A 412 -15.74 0.04 -6.51
N SER A 413 -15.17 0.84 -5.62
CA SER A 413 -15.53 0.88 -4.20
C SER A 413 -16.28 2.17 -3.89
N VAL A 414 -17.30 2.10 -3.03
CA VAL A 414 -17.99 3.31 -2.57
C VAL A 414 -17.04 4.07 -1.63
N GLU A 415 -16.61 5.25 -2.07
CA GLU A 415 -15.77 6.14 -1.28
C GLU A 415 -16.60 6.97 -0.32
N ASN A 416 -17.61 7.63 -0.87
CA ASN A 416 -18.45 8.54 -0.10
C ASN A 416 -19.89 8.57 -0.63
N ILE A 417 -20.80 9.02 0.23
CA ILE A 417 -22.19 9.25 -0.10
C ILE A 417 -22.56 10.66 0.32
N LEU A 418 -23.02 11.45 -0.65
CA LEU A 418 -23.45 12.81 -0.44
C LEU A 418 -24.96 12.89 -0.58
N TRP A 419 -25.63 13.43 0.42
CA TRP A 419 -27.05 13.71 0.37
C TRP A 419 -27.30 15.01 -0.40
N GLY A 420 -28.32 14.99 -1.26
CA GLY A 420 -28.81 16.20 -1.89
C GLY A 420 -29.54 17.13 -0.88
N PRO A 421 -29.89 18.34 -1.29
CA PRO A 421 -30.60 19.31 -0.45
C PRO A 421 -31.95 18.78 0.09
N SER A 422 -32.54 17.82 -0.58
CA SER A 422 -33.69 17.06 -0.12
C SER A 422 -33.24 15.62 0.18
N SER A 423 -33.78 15.00 1.21
CA SER A 423 -33.52 13.59 1.56
C SER A 423 -33.96 12.58 0.48
N HIS A 424 -34.40 13.07 -0.70
CA HIS A 424 -34.84 12.29 -1.85
C HIS A 424 -33.82 12.20 -2.96
N GLN A 425 -32.62 12.76 -2.75
CA GLN A 425 -31.52 12.68 -3.72
C GLN A 425 -30.24 12.30 -3.00
N LEU A 426 -29.46 11.42 -3.63
CA LEU A 426 -28.12 11.07 -3.15
C LEU A 426 -27.15 10.93 -4.31
N THR A 427 -25.89 11.16 -3.99
CA THR A 427 -24.78 10.97 -4.90
C THR A 427 -23.84 9.94 -4.31
N ILE A 428 -23.56 8.87 -5.04
CA ILE A 428 -22.55 7.88 -4.69
C ILE A 428 -21.26 8.25 -5.44
N VAL A 429 -20.21 8.43 -4.69
CA VAL A 429 -18.86 8.69 -5.19
C VAL A 429 -18.09 7.37 -5.11
N TYR A 430 -17.59 6.90 -6.24
CA TYR A 430 -16.78 5.69 -6.32
C TYR A 430 -15.32 6.01 -6.57
N THR A 431 -14.45 5.22 -5.99
CA THR A 431 -13.02 5.14 -6.35
C THR A 431 -12.72 3.85 -7.08
N GLY A 432 -11.76 3.89 -7.99
CA GLY A 432 -11.21 2.67 -8.58
C GLY A 432 -10.23 1.99 -7.61
N ASN A 433 -10.04 0.69 -7.76
CA ASN A 433 -9.13 -0.12 -6.93
C ASN A 433 -7.65 0.29 -7.04
N SER A 434 -7.30 1.19 -7.94
CA SER A 434 -5.90 1.64 -8.16
C SER A 434 -5.57 2.97 -7.49
N GLY A 435 -6.38 3.44 -6.51
CA GLY A 435 -6.13 4.71 -5.81
C GLY A 435 -6.17 5.95 -6.72
N SER A 436 -6.60 5.79 -7.94
CA SER A 436 -6.74 6.82 -8.95
C SER A 436 -8.01 7.64 -8.72
N LYS A 437 -7.97 8.90 -9.11
CA LYS A 437 -9.03 9.92 -9.13
C LYS A 437 -10.44 9.33 -9.17
N THR A 438 -11.40 9.96 -8.50
CA THR A 438 -12.84 9.62 -8.53
C THR A 438 -13.21 8.96 -9.84
N ALA A 439 -13.38 7.65 -9.80
CA ALA A 439 -13.53 6.88 -11.04
C ALA A 439 -14.94 7.05 -11.61
N LYS A 440 -15.93 7.29 -10.73
CA LYS A 440 -17.33 7.39 -11.12
C LYS A 440 -18.16 8.15 -10.09
N ILE A 441 -19.10 8.94 -10.55
CA ILE A 441 -20.13 9.56 -9.72
C ILE A 441 -21.49 9.12 -10.25
N GLU A 442 -22.34 8.57 -9.40
CA GLU A 442 -23.72 8.22 -9.72
C GLU A 442 -24.68 8.99 -8.84
N ARG A 443 -25.75 9.47 -9.44
CA ARG A 443 -26.83 10.19 -8.74
C ARG A 443 -28.11 9.37 -8.78
N TYR A 444 -28.80 9.39 -7.66
CA TYR A 444 -30.05 8.64 -7.48
C TYR A 444 -31.12 9.58 -6.91
N ALA A 445 -32.35 9.37 -7.36
CA ALA A 445 -33.52 10.05 -6.82
C ALA A 445 -34.51 9.01 -6.26
N LEU A 446 -35.11 9.31 -5.12
CA LEU A 446 -36.15 8.53 -4.53
C LEU A 446 -37.48 8.78 -5.26
N ARG A 447 -38.10 7.72 -5.76
CA ARG A 447 -39.41 7.75 -6.39
C ARG A 447 -40.54 7.75 -5.36
N PRO A 448 -41.78 8.10 -5.78
CA PRO A 448 -42.95 8.04 -4.89
C PRO A 448 -43.31 6.64 -4.38
N ASP A 449 -42.84 5.59 -5.05
CA ASP A 449 -43.01 4.19 -4.65
C ASP A 449 -41.89 3.72 -3.71
N ASP A 450 -41.07 4.66 -3.24
CA ASP A 450 -39.90 4.42 -2.38
C ASP A 450 -38.76 3.61 -3.01
N SER A 451 -38.75 3.44 -4.34
CA SER A 451 -37.59 2.89 -5.07
C SER A 451 -36.58 3.98 -5.44
N TRP A 452 -35.31 3.62 -5.58
CA TRP A 452 -34.24 4.52 -6.02
C TRP A 452 -34.01 4.36 -7.51
N GLU A 453 -34.01 5.46 -8.24
CA GLU A 453 -33.70 5.49 -9.67
C GLU A 453 -32.40 6.26 -9.93
N GLN A 454 -31.52 5.68 -10.74
CA GLN A 454 -30.35 6.39 -11.22
C GLN A 454 -30.77 7.53 -12.16
N THR A 455 -30.36 8.74 -11.85
CA THR A 455 -30.64 9.93 -12.65
C THR A 455 -29.45 10.29 -13.51
N VAL A 456 -29.68 10.51 -14.82
CA VAL A 456 -28.70 11.13 -15.70
C VAL A 456 -28.81 12.64 -15.51
N SER A 457 -28.08 13.16 -14.56
CA SER A 457 -28.08 14.61 -14.32
C SER A 457 -26.81 15.20 -14.90
N SER A 458 -26.94 15.92 -16.01
CA SER A 458 -26.04 16.99 -16.41
C SER A 458 -26.30 18.23 -15.54
N ILE A 459 -26.17 18.09 -14.23
CA ILE A 459 -26.01 19.32 -13.43
C ILE A 459 -24.55 19.69 -13.59
N ASP A 460 -24.27 20.63 -14.47
CA ASP A 460 -23.11 21.48 -14.34
C ASP A 460 -23.23 22.12 -12.97
N GLU A 461 -22.55 21.55 -11.96
CA GLU A 461 -22.31 22.31 -10.73
C GLU A 461 -21.68 23.61 -11.19
N PRO A 462 -22.19 24.77 -10.72
CA PRO A 462 -21.56 26.03 -11.06
C PRO A 462 -20.08 25.87 -10.71
N PRO A 463 -19.17 26.22 -11.62
CA PRO A 463 -17.75 26.01 -11.40
C PRO A 463 -17.39 26.61 -10.05
N ALA A 464 -16.84 25.81 -9.15
CA ALA A 464 -16.47 26.27 -7.83
C ALA A 464 -15.66 27.54 -7.96
N GLU A 465 -15.97 28.59 -7.18
CA GLU A 465 -15.25 29.87 -7.23
C GLU A 465 -13.73 29.72 -7.04
N LEU A 466 -13.31 28.66 -6.36
CA LEU A 466 -11.94 28.24 -6.17
C LEU A 466 -11.92 26.70 -6.16
N SER A 467 -11.18 26.10 -7.09
CA SER A 467 -10.90 24.67 -7.11
C SER A 467 -9.48 24.45 -6.57
N LEU A 468 -9.36 23.56 -5.59
CA LEU A 468 -8.07 23.11 -5.03
C LEU A 468 -7.85 21.65 -5.39
N SER A 469 -6.65 21.32 -5.83
CA SER A 469 -6.26 19.93 -6.12
C SER A 469 -4.82 19.67 -5.72
N VAL A 470 -4.54 18.43 -5.33
CA VAL A 470 -3.18 17.92 -5.25
C VAL A 470 -2.83 17.35 -6.60
N GLU A 471 -1.75 17.84 -7.18
CA GLU A 471 -1.28 17.42 -8.50
C GLU A 471 0.14 16.89 -8.43
N GLN A 472 0.39 15.87 -9.20
CA GLN A 472 1.68 15.26 -9.45
C GLN A 472 1.70 14.65 -10.85
N ASP A 473 2.86 14.33 -11.34
CA ASP A 473 3.07 13.53 -12.54
C ASP A 473 4.33 12.68 -12.39
N LEU A 474 4.73 12.00 -13.46
CA LEU A 474 5.88 11.09 -13.44
C LEU A 474 7.19 11.76 -12.98
N ASP A 475 7.36 13.06 -13.26
CA ASP A 475 8.59 13.81 -12.98
C ASP A 475 8.45 14.84 -11.85
N HIS A 476 7.24 15.13 -11.43
CA HIS A 476 6.97 16.12 -10.39
C HIS A 476 6.26 15.48 -9.19
N PRO A 477 6.86 15.59 -7.99
CA PRO A 477 6.24 15.12 -6.76
C PRO A 477 4.96 15.91 -6.42
N PRO A 478 4.09 15.40 -5.52
CA PRO A 478 2.80 16.02 -5.24
C PRO A 478 2.93 17.43 -4.68
N VAL A 479 2.16 18.36 -5.25
CA VAL A 479 2.04 19.77 -4.85
C VAL A 479 0.57 20.19 -4.74
N LEU A 480 0.27 21.18 -3.92
CA LEU A 480 -1.06 21.80 -3.87
C LEU A 480 -1.15 22.92 -4.91
N VAL A 481 -2.16 22.85 -5.76
CA VAL A 481 -2.49 23.88 -6.75
C VAL A 481 -3.91 24.39 -6.59
N GLY A 482 -4.14 25.61 -7.04
CA GLY A 482 -5.46 26.25 -7.09
C GLY A 482 -5.77 26.78 -8.47
N ARG A 483 -7.06 26.78 -8.80
CA ARG A 483 -7.61 27.39 -10.02
C ARG A 483 -8.85 28.18 -9.70
N VAL A 484 -9.02 29.32 -10.36
CA VAL A 484 -10.27 30.09 -10.35
C VAL A 484 -10.85 30.11 -11.77
N PRO A 485 -12.20 30.17 -11.93
CA PRO A 485 -12.83 30.14 -13.24
C PRO A 485 -12.39 31.24 -14.20
N SER A 486 -11.98 32.39 -13.65
CA SER A 486 -11.50 33.54 -14.38
C SER A 486 -10.09 33.42 -14.97
N HIS A 487 -9.32 32.38 -14.57
CA HIS A 487 -7.95 32.17 -15.02
C HIS A 487 -7.78 30.72 -15.47
N THR A 488 -7.26 30.54 -16.67
CA THR A 488 -7.00 29.19 -17.23
C THR A 488 -5.76 28.54 -16.60
N GLU A 489 -4.85 29.31 -16.05
CA GLU A 489 -3.61 28.83 -15.46
C GLU A 489 -3.82 28.36 -14.01
N LYS A 490 -3.09 27.30 -13.65
CA LYS A 490 -3.02 26.78 -12.29
C LYS A 490 -1.98 27.56 -11.50
N VAL A 491 -2.27 27.90 -10.27
CA VAL A 491 -1.36 28.60 -9.36
C VAL A 491 -0.81 27.60 -8.34
N LEU A 492 0.52 27.49 -8.24
CA LEU A 492 1.18 26.68 -7.21
C LEU A 492 1.00 27.35 -5.85
N ILE A 493 0.29 26.67 -4.94
CA ILE A 493 0.03 27.15 -3.58
C ILE A 493 1.12 26.65 -2.62
N TRP A 494 1.48 25.38 -2.69
CA TRP A 494 2.41 24.80 -1.74
C TRP A 494 3.16 23.58 -2.31
N ASP A 495 4.46 23.53 -2.03
CA ASP A 495 5.37 22.44 -2.38
C ASP A 495 5.94 21.85 -1.07
N PRO A 496 5.58 20.61 -0.70
CA PRO A 496 6.12 19.96 0.51
C PRO A 496 7.54 19.40 0.31
N ASN A 497 8.11 19.45 -0.91
CA ASN A 497 9.38 18.86 -1.29
C ASN A 497 10.40 19.85 -1.87
N PRO A 498 10.64 21.01 -1.26
CA PRO A 498 11.55 22.00 -1.82
C PRO A 498 13.00 21.50 -1.92
N GLN A 499 13.40 20.49 -1.14
CA GLN A 499 14.73 19.85 -1.18
C GLN A 499 15.02 19.18 -2.52
N LEU A 500 14.00 18.68 -3.23
CA LEU A 500 14.16 18.01 -4.53
C LEU A 500 14.57 18.96 -5.66
N LYS A 501 14.50 20.28 -5.46
CA LYS A 501 15.05 21.27 -6.41
C LYS A 501 16.56 21.14 -6.57
N ARG A 502 17.25 20.52 -5.60
CA ARG A 502 18.70 20.25 -5.62
C ARG A 502 19.05 18.86 -6.16
N VAL A 503 18.07 18.13 -6.68
CA VAL A 503 18.23 16.77 -7.20
C VAL A 503 17.96 16.74 -8.69
N ILE A 504 18.77 15.96 -9.43
CA ILE A 504 18.53 15.68 -10.85
C ILE A 504 17.66 14.44 -10.91
N LEU A 505 16.39 14.60 -11.30
CA LEU A 505 15.43 13.51 -11.28
C LEU A 505 15.53 12.55 -12.47
N GLY A 506 16.07 13.00 -13.62
CA GLY A 506 15.95 12.28 -14.88
C GLY A 506 14.53 12.39 -15.44
N LYS A 507 14.27 11.75 -16.56
CA LYS A 507 12.98 11.78 -17.25
C LYS A 507 12.29 10.42 -17.19
N VAL A 508 10.99 10.39 -16.91
CA VAL A 508 10.15 9.19 -16.98
C VAL A 508 9.07 9.40 -18.05
N THR A 509 8.89 8.43 -18.94
CA THR A 509 7.93 8.51 -20.02
C THR A 509 7.09 7.24 -20.11
N ARG A 510 5.88 7.38 -20.64
CA ARG A 510 5.05 6.21 -20.99
C ARG A 510 5.64 5.56 -22.23
N TYR A 511 5.78 4.25 -22.21
CA TYR A 511 6.29 3.44 -23.28
C TYR A 511 5.33 2.31 -23.64
N SER A 512 5.18 2.01 -24.94
CA SER A 512 4.31 0.90 -25.35
C SER A 512 4.87 0.22 -26.60
N TRP A 513 4.67 -1.11 -26.68
CA TRP A 513 5.07 -1.95 -27.80
C TRP A 513 4.05 -3.07 -27.99
N ASN A 514 4.22 -3.84 -29.07
CA ASN A 514 3.43 -5.05 -29.27
C ASN A 514 4.32 -6.28 -29.09
N ASP A 515 3.79 -7.30 -28.42
CA ASP A 515 4.45 -8.60 -28.39
C ASP A 515 4.19 -9.38 -29.70
N LYS A 516 4.84 -10.52 -29.88
CA LYS A 516 4.71 -11.34 -31.11
C LYS A 516 3.29 -11.88 -31.33
N PHE A 517 2.44 -11.88 -30.28
CA PHE A 517 1.06 -12.30 -30.39
C PHE A 517 0.11 -11.14 -30.73
N GLY A 518 0.65 -9.92 -30.87
CA GLY A 518 -0.11 -8.71 -31.16
C GLY A 518 -0.72 -8.05 -29.91
N ASN A 519 -0.41 -8.53 -28.69
CA ASN A 519 -0.87 -7.88 -27.47
C ASN A 519 -0.12 -6.56 -27.26
N LYS A 520 -0.88 -5.51 -27.00
CA LYS A 520 -0.31 -4.22 -26.63
C LYS A 520 0.22 -4.29 -25.20
N ARG A 521 1.53 -4.16 -25.05
CA ARG A 521 2.24 -4.05 -23.78
C ARG A 521 2.52 -2.58 -23.46
N ARG A 522 2.59 -2.25 -22.18
CA ARG A 522 2.79 -0.88 -21.71
C ARG A 522 3.73 -0.87 -20.51
N GLY A 523 4.35 0.29 -20.27
CA GLY A 523 5.18 0.52 -19.11
C GLY A 523 5.59 1.98 -18.96
N LEU A 524 6.35 2.26 -17.91
CA LEU A 524 7.06 3.51 -17.70
C LEU A 524 8.55 3.28 -17.97
N LEU A 525 9.14 4.15 -18.72
CA LEU A 525 10.58 4.12 -19.05
C LEU A 525 11.27 5.27 -18.33
N ALA A 526 12.04 4.94 -17.28
CA ALA A 526 12.87 5.90 -16.56
C ALA A 526 14.27 5.93 -17.19
N LEU A 527 14.68 7.10 -17.64
CA LEU A 527 15.96 7.36 -18.30
C LEU A 527 16.97 7.92 -17.29
N PRO A 528 18.28 7.64 -17.47
CA PRO A 528 19.34 8.30 -16.70
C PRO A 528 19.21 9.82 -16.73
N PRO A 529 19.62 10.54 -15.67
CA PRO A 529 19.56 12.01 -15.63
C PRO A 529 20.33 12.70 -16.75
N ASP A 530 21.41 12.10 -17.20
CA ASP A 530 22.32 12.55 -18.27
C ASP A 530 22.16 11.70 -19.54
N TYR A 531 20.94 11.26 -19.82
CA TYR A 531 20.65 10.39 -20.95
C TYR A 531 21.12 11.01 -22.29
N ASP A 532 21.95 10.24 -23.00
CA ASP A 532 22.41 10.54 -24.36
C ASP A 532 21.82 9.52 -25.35
N PRO A 533 21.06 9.93 -26.36
CA PRO A 533 20.43 9.01 -27.33
C PRO A 533 21.47 8.25 -28.21
N HIS A 534 22.72 8.65 -28.19
CA HIS A 534 23.79 7.94 -28.90
C HIS A 534 24.45 6.82 -28.10
N ILE A 535 24.11 6.70 -26.83
CA ILE A 535 24.62 5.66 -25.93
C ILE A 535 23.55 4.58 -25.74
N ARG A 536 23.98 3.31 -25.71
CA ARG A 536 23.15 2.18 -25.32
C ARG A 536 23.37 1.88 -23.84
N TYR A 537 22.28 1.90 -23.05
CA TYR A 537 22.35 1.73 -21.62
C TYR A 537 22.01 0.31 -21.20
N PRO A 538 22.48 -0.17 -20.03
CA PRO A 538 21.92 -1.35 -19.40
C PRO A 538 20.42 -1.14 -19.09
N LEU A 539 19.65 -2.24 -19.04
CA LEU A 539 18.23 -2.24 -18.73
C LEU A 539 17.96 -3.02 -17.44
N VAL A 540 17.06 -2.53 -16.61
CA VAL A 540 16.39 -3.35 -15.57
C VAL A 540 14.89 -3.34 -15.83
N ILE A 541 14.29 -4.55 -15.97
CA ILE A 541 12.85 -4.73 -16.08
C ILE A 541 12.28 -4.97 -14.68
N GLN A 542 11.25 -4.23 -14.33
CA GLN A 542 10.48 -4.32 -13.09
C GLN A 542 9.01 -4.62 -13.44
N PRO A 543 8.60 -5.91 -13.54
CA PRO A 543 7.20 -6.25 -13.77
C PRO A 543 6.37 -5.97 -12.52
N TYR A 544 5.11 -5.83 -12.68
CA TYR A 544 3.96 -5.85 -11.78
C TYR A 544 2.84 -4.92 -12.27
N GLY A 545 3.12 -3.66 -12.39
CA GLY A 545 2.20 -2.62 -12.78
C GLY A 545 2.86 -1.24 -12.69
N TYR A 546 2.10 -0.19 -13.00
CA TYR A 546 2.55 1.18 -12.90
C TYR A 546 1.36 2.13 -12.78
N ASP A 547 1.57 3.28 -12.15
CA ASP A 547 0.63 4.39 -12.14
C ASP A 547 1.19 5.53 -13.00
N PRO A 548 0.58 5.82 -14.16
CA PRO A 548 1.10 6.82 -15.09
C PRO A 548 0.88 8.27 -14.62
N ASP A 549 0.11 8.49 -13.56
CA ASP A 549 -0.29 9.81 -13.07
C ASP A 549 0.40 10.17 -11.75
N ARG A 550 1.37 9.36 -11.30
CA ARG A 550 2.09 9.57 -10.05
C ARG A 550 3.57 9.84 -10.24
N PHE A 551 4.15 10.49 -9.23
CA PHE A 551 5.59 10.68 -9.18
C PHE A 551 6.31 9.33 -9.09
N PHE A 552 7.13 9.06 -10.09
CA PHE A 552 7.91 7.83 -10.17
C PHE A 552 9.17 7.96 -9.32
N ALA A 553 9.18 7.37 -8.13
CA ALA A 553 10.36 7.29 -7.26
C ALA A 553 11.00 5.89 -7.30
N ASP A 554 10.23 4.86 -6.99
CA ASP A 554 10.71 3.49 -6.83
C ASP A 554 10.27 2.58 -7.99
N GLY A 555 9.00 2.42 -8.15
CA GLY A 555 8.30 1.48 -9.00
C GLY A 555 6.94 1.14 -8.40
N ALA A 556 6.42 -0.04 -8.69
CA ALA A 556 5.11 -0.49 -8.24
C ALA A 556 4.98 -0.58 -6.71
N PHE A 557 6.07 -0.89 -6.01
CA PHE A 557 6.10 -1.04 -4.55
C PHE A 557 7.35 -0.44 -3.95
N THR A 558 7.31 -0.23 -2.64
CA THR A 558 8.47 0.20 -1.84
C THR A 558 9.43 -0.94 -1.52
N THR A 559 9.01 -2.20 -1.72
CA THR A 559 9.83 -3.40 -1.46
C THR A 559 10.60 -3.82 -2.71
N GLY A 560 11.91 -3.75 -2.66
CA GLY A 560 12.80 -4.23 -3.73
C GLY A 560 12.92 -3.29 -4.95
N TYR A 561 11.99 -2.37 -5.17
CA TYR A 561 12.01 -1.48 -6.33
C TYR A 561 12.87 -0.24 -6.08
N GLY A 562 13.80 0.03 -6.95
CA GLY A 562 14.70 1.18 -6.87
C GLY A 562 14.73 2.01 -8.15
N GLY A 563 13.57 2.21 -8.79
CA GLY A 563 13.44 2.72 -10.16
C GLY A 563 14.28 3.96 -10.48
N ARG A 564 14.00 5.11 -9.88
CA ARG A 564 14.73 6.35 -10.14
C ARG A 564 16.16 6.32 -9.61
N ALA A 565 16.41 5.59 -8.50
CA ALA A 565 17.77 5.41 -7.98
C ALA A 565 18.65 4.56 -8.92
N LEU A 566 18.11 3.53 -9.57
CA LEU A 566 18.77 2.77 -10.64
C LEU A 566 19.03 3.66 -11.86
N ALA A 567 18.04 4.45 -12.29
CA ALA A 567 18.21 5.37 -13.40
C ALA A 567 19.33 6.39 -13.13
N ALA A 568 19.43 6.88 -11.89
CA ALA A 568 20.52 7.77 -11.46
C ALA A 568 21.91 7.12 -11.46
N LYS A 569 21.99 5.78 -11.50
CA LYS A 569 23.24 5.04 -11.71
C LYS A 569 23.55 4.77 -13.20
N GLY A 570 22.79 5.36 -14.12
CA GLY A 570 22.96 5.18 -15.56
C GLY A 570 22.44 3.84 -16.09
N ILE A 571 21.33 3.36 -15.55
CA ILE A 571 20.61 2.16 -15.96
C ILE A 571 19.20 2.59 -16.41
N VAL A 572 18.79 2.23 -17.62
CA VAL A 572 17.39 2.41 -18.04
C VAL A 572 16.50 1.45 -17.26
N VAL A 573 15.39 1.94 -16.74
CA VAL A 573 14.44 1.11 -15.99
C VAL A 573 13.10 1.05 -16.73
N LEU A 574 12.63 -0.16 -17.03
CA LEU A 574 11.29 -0.38 -17.56
C LEU A 574 10.39 -0.93 -16.44
N GLN A 575 9.51 -0.08 -15.93
CA GLN A 575 8.39 -0.52 -15.10
C GLN A 575 7.29 -1.07 -16.01
N MET A 576 7.14 -2.39 -16.07
CA MET A 576 6.28 -3.05 -17.05
C MET A 576 4.95 -3.48 -16.44
N GLU A 577 3.83 -3.20 -17.13
CA GLU A 577 2.52 -3.74 -16.77
C GLU A 577 2.49 -5.26 -16.94
N THR A 578 2.03 -5.98 -15.94
CA THR A 578 1.76 -7.42 -16.01
C THR A 578 0.35 -7.63 -16.56
N LEU A 579 0.23 -8.19 -17.77
CA LEU A 579 -1.07 -8.50 -18.34
C LEU A 579 -1.70 -9.71 -17.64
N MET A 580 -2.92 -9.53 -17.13
CA MET A 580 -3.64 -10.55 -16.34
C MET A 580 -4.48 -11.50 -17.19
N THR A 581 -4.45 -11.41 -18.52
CA THR A 581 -5.27 -12.25 -19.44
C THR A 581 -4.96 -13.72 -19.30
N HIS A 582 -3.73 -14.10 -18.95
CA HIS A 582 -3.27 -15.46 -18.71
C HIS A 582 -3.03 -15.80 -17.24
N TYR A 583 -3.52 -14.93 -16.32
CA TYR A 583 -3.31 -15.10 -14.89
C TYR A 583 -3.84 -16.44 -14.40
N ARG A 584 -2.97 -17.22 -13.76
CA ARG A 584 -3.24 -18.59 -13.26
C ARG A 584 -3.68 -19.58 -14.35
N LEU A 585 -3.25 -19.36 -15.58
CA LEU A 585 -3.36 -20.38 -16.63
C LEU A 585 -2.00 -21.09 -16.80
N PRO A 586 -1.97 -22.34 -17.30
CA PRO A 586 -0.74 -23.10 -17.46
C PRO A 586 0.31 -22.47 -18.37
N ASP A 587 -0.07 -21.58 -19.24
CA ASP A 587 0.81 -20.84 -20.15
C ASP A 587 1.21 -19.44 -19.65
N GLU A 588 0.79 -19.05 -18.43
CA GLU A 588 1.09 -17.73 -17.87
C GLU A 588 2.59 -17.42 -17.89
N GLY A 589 3.42 -18.35 -17.41
CA GLY A 589 4.87 -18.16 -17.36
C GLY A 589 5.45 -17.83 -18.73
N SER A 590 5.12 -18.64 -19.76
CA SER A 590 5.61 -18.41 -21.13
C SER A 590 5.05 -17.12 -21.75
N PHE A 591 3.81 -16.75 -21.43
CA PHE A 591 3.18 -15.52 -21.88
C PHE A 591 3.87 -14.26 -21.32
N GLN A 592 4.25 -14.26 -20.03
CA GLN A 592 4.98 -13.15 -19.43
C GLN A 592 6.43 -13.09 -19.94
N VAL A 593 7.10 -14.22 -20.08
CA VAL A 593 8.46 -14.29 -20.68
C VAL A 593 8.49 -13.70 -22.08
N GLU A 594 7.48 -13.94 -22.91
CA GLU A 594 7.39 -13.32 -24.22
C GLU A 594 7.23 -11.78 -24.14
N GLY A 595 6.49 -11.29 -23.14
CA GLY A 595 6.41 -9.86 -22.85
C GLY A 595 7.79 -9.24 -22.56
N PHE A 596 8.65 -9.92 -21.79
CA PHE A 596 10.01 -9.48 -21.49
C PHE A 596 10.89 -9.49 -22.75
N LYS A 597 10.81 -10.55 -23.54
CA LYS A 597 11.58 -10.68 -24.80
C LYS A 597 11.23 -9.57 -25.79
N SER A 598 9.94 -9.32 -25.98
CA SER A 598 9.47 -8.28 -26.89
C SER A 598 9.86 -6.88 -26.41
N ALA A 599 9.84 -6.61 -25.10
CA ALA A 599 10.30 -5.35 -24.54
C ALA A 599 11.80 -5.12 -24.79
N ILE A 600 12.64 -6.13 -24.52
CA ILE A 600 14.09 -6.06 -24.78
C ILE A 600 14.37 -5.82 -26.27
N HIS A 601 13.64 -6.52 -27.14
CA HIS A 601 13.81 -6.36 -28.58
C HIS A 601 13.47 -4.94 -29.02
N GLN A 602 12.28 -4.45 -28.66
CA GLN A 602 11.82 -3.13 -29.10
C GLN A 602 12.70 -1.99 -28.54
N LEU A 603 13.05 -2.04 -27.24
CA LEU A 603 13.92 -1.02 -26.63
C LEU A 603 15.33 -0.98 -27.28
N ALA A 604 15.85 -2.11 -27.71
CA ALA A 604 17.12 -2.17 -28.40
C ALA A 604 17.02 -1.62 -29.85
N GLU A 605 15.94 -1.94 -30.58
CA GLU A 605 15.66 -1.39 -31.91
C GLU A 605 15.48 0.14 -31.84
N ASP A 606 14.74 0.64 -30.83
CA ASP A 606 14.53 2.06 -30.60
C ASP A 606 15.79 2.78 -30.09
N GLY A 607 16.84 2.02 -29.77
CA GLY A 607 18.11 2.60 -29.44
C GLY A 607 18.36 2.95 -28.00
N PHE A 608 17.51 2.52 -27.08
CA PHE A 608 17.66 2.84 -25.66
C PHE A 608 18.70 1.97 -24.95
N ILE A 609 18.80 0.70 -25.31
CA ILE A 609 19.49 -0.30 -24.49
C ILE A 609 20.51 -1.16 -25.25
N ASP A 610 21.47 -1.71 -24.47
CA ASP A 610 22.31 -2.83 -24.87
C ASP A 610 21.69 -4.15 -24.44
N ARG A 611 21.37 -5.02 -25.40
CA ARG A 611 20.78 -6.35 -25.17
C ARG A 611 21.64 -7.27 -24.33
N GLY A 612 22.95 -7.07 -24.28
CA GLY A 612 23.88 -7.86 -23.49
C GLY A 612 23.87 -7.54 -21.99
N HIS A 613 23.25 -6.42 -21.60
CA HIS A 613 23.25 -5.94 -20.22
C HIS A 613 21.84 -5.69 -19.68
N VAL A 614 21.06 -6.78 -19.56
CA VAL A 614 19.67 -6.73 -19.10
C VAL A 614 19.52 -7.45 -17.78
N GLY A 615 18.93 -6.77 -16.80
CA GLY A 615 18.52 -7.33 -15.52
C GLY A 615 17.00 -7.42 -15.39
N ILE A 616 16.52 -8.28 -14.49
CA ILE A 616 15.11 -8.41 -14.17
C ILE A 616 14.91 -8.54 -12.66
N LEU A 617 13.88 -7.88 -12.13
CA LEU A 617 13.50 -7.94 -10.72
C LEU A 617 12.08 -8.51 -10.61
N GLY A 618 11.84 -9.38 -9.63
CA GLY A 618 10.52 -9.85 -9.23
C GLY A 618 10.22 -9.53 -7.76
N PHE A 619 8.96 -9.25 -7.50
CA PHE A 619 8.43 -9.09 -6.15
C PHE A 619 7.12 -9.86 -6.04
N SER A 620 6.87 -10.52 -4.89
CA SER A 620 5.63 -11.22 -4.66
C SER A 620 5.34 -12.23 -5.80
N TYR A 621 4.18 -12.18 -6.41
CA TYR A 621 3.77 -13.08 -7.48
C TYR A 621 4.66 -13.02 -8.73
N THR A 622 5.25 -11.85 -9.04
CA THR A 622 6.13 -11.72 -10.22
C THR A 622 7.48 -12.43 -10.08
N CYS A 623 7.82 -12.92 -8.88
CA CYS A 623 8.97 -13.82 -8.70
C CYS A 623 8.83 -15.11 -9.51
N PHE A 624 7.62 -15.66 -9.61
CA PHE A 624 7.32 -16.78 -10.50
C PHE A 624 7.69 -16.47 -11.96
N HIS A 625 7.31 -15.30 -12.46
CA HIS A 625 7.62 -14.87 -13.83
C HIS A 625 9.12 -14.73 -14.07
N VAL A 626 9.86 -14.18 -13.07
CA VAL A 626 11.31 -14.06 -13.15
C VAL A 626 11.98 -15.46 -13.17
N LEU A 627 11.55 -16.36 -12.28
CA LEU A 627 12.07 -17.72 -12.24
C LEU A 627 11.76 -18.50 -13.53
N GLN A 628 10.55 -18.34 -14.09
CA GLN A 628 10.21 -18.88 -15.41
C GLN A 628 11.15 -18.34 -16.51
N ALA A 629 11.44 -17.04 -16.46
CA ALA A 629 12.30 -16.42 -17.46
C ALA A 629 13.74 -16.94 -17.40
N ILE A 630 14.34 -17.04 -16.20
CA ILE A 630 15.74 -17.47 -16.08
C ILE A 630 15.96 -18.98 -16.24
N THR A 631 14.90 -19.80 -16.07
CA THR A 631 14.96 -21.25 -16.30
C THR A 631 14.69 -21.62 -17.75
N HIS A 632 13.78 -20.92 -18.45
CA HIS A 632 13.43 -21.22 -19.84
C HIS A 632 14.15 -20.37 -20.88
N GLN A 633 14.79 -19.27 -20.48
CA GLN A 633 15.56 -18.37 -21.32
C GLN A 633 16.89 -18.01 -20.63
N PRO A 634 17.81 -18.98 -20.47
CA PRO A 634 18.98 -18.85 -19.60
C PRO A 634 19.98 -17.76 -20.01
N ASP A 635 19.93 -17.30 -21.26
CA ASP A 635 20.84 -16.27 -21.80
C ASP A 635 20.15 -14.90 -21.97
N LEU A 636 18.89 -14.75 -21.55
CA LEU A 636 18.14 -13.52 -21.74
C LEU A 636 18.54 -12.41 -20.75
N PHE A 637 18.97 -12.77 -19.54
CA PHE A 637 19.30 -11.84 -18.48
C PHE A 637 20.73 -12.02 -17.96
N GLU A 638 21.41 -10.88 -17.74
CA GLU A 638 22.74 -10.85 -17.12
C GLU A 638 22.66 -10.99 -15.59
N ALA A 639 21.56 -10.58 -14.97
CA ALA A 639 21.29 -10.73 -13.55
C ALA A 639 19.78 -10.73 -13.24
N ALA A 640 19.39 -11.43 -12.20
CA ALA A 640 18.02 -11.46 -11.69
C ALA A 640 17.98 -11.25 -10.18
N LEU A 641 16.87 -10.68 -9.69
CA LEU A 641 16.59 -10.53 -8.27
C LEU A 641 15.12 -10.90 -8.00
N ILE A 642 14.88 -11.65 -6.94
CA ILE A 642 13.53 -11.94 -6.43
C ILE A 642 13.42 -11.53 -4.97
N THR A 643 12.29 -10.92 -4.61
CA THR A 643 12.01 -10.47 -3.25
C THR A 643 10.66 -10.98 -2.79
N ASP A 644 10.64 -11.66 -1.65
CA ASP A 644 9.42 -12.09 -0.93
C ASP A 644 8.39 -12.77 -1.84
N GLY A 645 8.83 -13.83 -2.53
CA GLY A 645 8.22 -14.30 -3.75
C GLY A 645 7.34 -15.54 -3.65
N VAL A 646 6.30 -15.50 -4.47
CA VAL A 646 5.61 -16.72 -4.91
C VAL A 646 6.44 -17.37 -6.01
N ASN A 647 6.84 -18.62 -5.82
CA ASN A 647 7.75 -19.33 -6.72
C ASN A 647 7.02 -20.39 -7.56
N THR A 648 5.81 -20.80 -7.12
CA THR A 648 5.09 -21.97 -7.65
C THR A 648 5.99 -23.21 -7.66
N SER A 649 6.79 -23.36 -6.58
CA SER A 649 7.71 -24.47 -6.38
C SER A 649 7.05 -25.64 -5.64
N TYR A 650 7.67 -26.82 -5.71
CA TYR A 650 7.12 -28.01 -5.04
C TYR A 650 7.14 -27.88 -3.52
N MET A 651 8.21 -27.33 -2.95
CA MET A 651 8.30 -27.08 -1.52
C MET A 651 7.25 -26.08 -1.05
N GLN A 652 7.08 -24.98 -1.77
CA GLN A 652 6.07 -23.96 -1.43
C GLN A 652 4.65 -24.54 -1.51
N TYR A 653 4.36 -25.40 -2.50
CA TYR A 653 3.10 -26.12 -2.57
C TYR A 653 2.86 -26.99 -1.34
N LEU A 654 3.88 -27.75 -0.87
CA LEU A 654 3.75 -28.60 0.32
C LEU A 654 3.59 -27.80 1.60
N LEU A 655 4.29 -26.68 1.73
CA LEU A 655 4.18 -25.78 2.88
C LEU A 655 2.82 -25.08 2.97
N ALA A 656 2.13 -24.91 1.84
CA ALA A 656 0.78 -24.35 1.75
C ALA A 656 -0.32 -25.38 2.12
N THR A 657 0.02 -26.58 2.62
CA THR A 657 -0.96 -27.56 3.13
C THR A 657 -1.81 -26.90 4.22
N ASP A 658 -3.11 -27.18 4.19
CA ASP A 658 -4.14 -26.58 5.07
C ASP A 658 -4.43 -25.08 4.80
N HIS A 659 -3.81 -24.49 3.77
CA HIS A 659 -4.22 -23.25 3.13
C HIS A 659 -4.92 -23.52 1.78
N GLY A 660 -5.89 -24.38 1.73
CA GLY A 660 -6.50 -25.01 0.54
C GLY A 660 -6.53 -24.18 -0.74
N VAL A 661 -6.77 -22.89 -0.64
CA VAL A 661 -6.80 -21.93 -1.76
C VAL A 661 -5.45 -21.76 -2.45
N VAL A 662 -4.35 -21.71 -1.69
CA VAL A 662 -3.00 -21.46 -2.24
C VAL A 662 -2.53 -22.68 -3.04
N GLN A 663 -2.78 -23.89 -2.55
CA GLN A 663 -2.47 -25.11 -3.31
C GLN A 663 -3.26 -25.18 -4.61
N GLU A 664 -4.57 -24.89 -4.57
CA GLU A 664 -5.41 -24.85 -5.78
C GLU A 664 -4.91 -23.82 -6.80
N GLN A 665 -4.44 -22.68 -6.35
CA GLN A 665 -3.85 -21.66 -7.22
C GLN A 665 -2.60 -22.16 -7.94
N PHE A 666 -1.73 -22.88 -7.24
CA PHE A 666 -0.56 -23.51 -7.87
C PHE A 666 -0.96 -24.60 -8.86
N GLU A 667 -1.96 -25.42 -8.51
CA GLU A 667 -2.51 -26.44 -9.40
C GLU A 667 -3.09 -25.82 -10.68
N GLN A 668 -3.79 -24.70 -10.58
CA GLN A 668 -4.30 -23.94 -11.74
C GLN A 668 -3.15 -23.40 -12.61
N THR A 669 -2.16 -22.75 -11.97
CA THR A 669 -1.01 -22.15 -12.66
C THR A 669 -0.15 -23.21 -13.38
N ILE A 670 0.00 -24.40 -12.80
CA ILE A 670 0.75 -25.50 -13.41
C ILE A 670 -0.14 -26.35 -14.33
N GLY A 671 -1.46 -26.38 -14.07
CA GLY A 671 -2.42 -27.17 -14.83
C GLY A 671 -2.62 -28.60 -14.31
N ALA A 672 -2.02 -28.96 -13.15
CA ALA A 672 -2.10 -30.30 -12.56
C ALA A 672 -1.71 -30.31 -11.08
N LYS A 673 -2.14 -31.35 -10.36
CA LYS A 673 -1.61 -31.68 -9.01
C LYS A 673 -0.21 -32.29 -9.11
N PRO A 674 0.72 -32.00 -8.15
CA PRO A 674 2.10 -32.51 -8.20
C PRO A 674 2.25 -33.98 -7.78
N PHE A 675 1.28 -34.82 -8.14
CA PHE A 675 1.24 -36.26 -7.79
C PHE A 675 0.88 -37.12 -8.99
N GLY A 676 1.37 -38.35 -9.01
CA GLY A 676 1.07 -39.30 -10.08
C GLY A 676 1.46 -38.77 -11.46
N ARG A 677 0.52 -38.81 -12.43
CA ARG A 677 0.76 -38.32 -13.80
C ARG A 677 0.89 -36.79 -13.87
N GLY A 678 0.30 -36.05 -12.94
CA GLY A 678 0.39 -34.60 -12.89
C GLY A 678 1.81 -34.11 -12.62
N LEU A 679 2.67 -34.93 -12.01
CA LEU A 679 4.07 -34.57 -11.77
C LEU A 679 4.84 -34.27 -13.07
N LEU A 680 4.46 -34.87 -14.20
CA LEU A 680 5.08 -34.56 -15.51
C LEU A 680 4.82 -33.09 -15.92
N GLN A 681 3.63 -32.55 -15.62
CA GLN A 681 3.31 -31.17 -15.88
C GLN A 681 4.14 -30.26 -14.97
N TRP A 682 4.27 -30.62 -13.70
CA TRP A 682 5.11 -29.89 -12.75
C TRP A 682 6.57 -29.86 -13.15
N TYR A 683 7.10 -30.99 -13.61
CA TYR A 683 8.47 -31.09 -14.11
C TYR A 683 8.74 -30.12 -15.27
N GLY A 684 7.80 -29.95 -16.19
CA GLY A 684 7.94 -29.03 -17.32
C GLY A 684 7.69 -27.55 -16.98
N SER A 685 6.90 -27.26 -15.95
CA SER A 685 6.36 -25.89 -15.73
C SER A 685 6.82 -25.25 -14.41
N SER A 686 7.15 -26.05 -13.37
CA SER A 686 7.61 -25.46 -12.11
C SER A 686 9.10 -25.11 -12.19
N PRO A 687 9.51 -23.88 -11.85
CA PRO A 687 10.90 -23.44 -11.93
C PRO A 687 11.86 -24.31 -11.11
N GLY A 688 11.44 -24.81 -9.96
CA GLY A 688 12.25 -25.62 -9.06
C GLY A 688 12.86 -26.86 -9.70
N PHE A 689 12.16 -27.47 -10.66
CA PHE A 689 12.62 -28.64 -11.40
C PHE A 689 13.54 -28.30 -12.59
N ASN A 690 13.72 -27.03 -12.95
CA ASN A 690 14.43 -26.58 -14.15
C ASN A 690 15.65 -25.67 -13.84
N PHE A 691 16.14 -25.64 -12.61
CA PHE A 691 17.29 -24.82 -12.21
C PHE A 691 18.62 -25.25 -12.84
N ASP A 692 18.73 -26.47 -13.33
CA ASP A 692 19.90 -26.94 -14.10
C ASP A 692 20.08 -26.09 -15.36
N MET A 693 19.02 -25.60 -15.97
CA MET A 693 19.06 -24.72 -17.15
C MET A 693 19.54 -23.31 -16.84
N THR A 694 19.41 -22.84 -15.60
CA THR A 694 19.72 -21.45 -15.22
C THR A 694 21.19 -21.11 -15.37
N ARG A 695 21.49 -19.98 -16.00
CA ARG A 695 22.84 -19.37 -16.13
C ARG A 695 22.91 -17.99 -15.52
N THR A 696 21.77 -17.37 -15.31
CA THR A 696 21.61 -16.02 -14.76
C THR A 696 21.93 -16.02 -13.27
N PRO A 697 22.85 -15.15 -12.79
CA PRO A 697 23.02 -14.90 -11.36
C PRO A 697 21.74 -14.44 -10.70
N LEU A 698 21.37 -15.08 -9.60
CA LEU A 698 20.14 -14.79 -8.87
C LEU A 698 20.45 -14.30 -7.45
N LEU A 699 19.91 -13.15 -7.08
CA LEU A 699 19.80 -12.70 -5.70
C LEU A 699 18.41 -12.99 -5.17
N ILE A 700 18.32 -13.64 -4.02
CA ILE A 700 17.08 -13.96 -3.32
C ILE A 700 17.01 -13.09 -2.06
N SER A 701 15.96 -12.31 -1.90
CA SER A 701 15.69 -11.50 -0.71
C SER A 701 14.45 -12.05 0.02
N ALA A 702 14.65 -12.67 1.17
CA ALA A 702 13.58 -13.12 2.04
C ALA A 702 13.32 -12.10 3.15
N LEU A 703 12.05 -11.77 3.40
CA LEU A 703 11.67 -10.78 4.41
C LEU A 703 11.35 -11.46 5.75
N GLU A 704 10.52 -12.46 5.76
CA GLU A 704 10.09 -13.19 6.95
C GLU A 704 10.72 -14.58 7.08
N ARG A 705 10.56 -15.21 8.25
CA ARG A 705 11.04 -16.59 8.50
C ARG A 705 10.33 -17.61 7.60
N GLY A 706 9.04 -17.40 7.37
CA GLY A 706 8.25 -18.21 6.46
C GLY A 706 8.81 -18.14 5.04
N GLN A 707 9.06 -16.92 4.57
CA GLN A 707 9.66 -16.71 3.25
C GLN A 707 11.09 -17.28 3.15
N LEU A 708 11.89 -17.19 4.20
CA LEU A 708 13.19 -17.87 4.22
C LEU A 708 13.04 -19.37 3.98
N LEU A 709 12.05 -20.01 4.60
CA LEU A 709 11.76 -21.44 4.42
C LEU A 709 11.28 -21.72 2.98
N GLU A 710 10.37 -20.92 2.44
CA GLU A 710 9.84 -21.07 1.08
C GLU A 710 10.91 -20.89 0.00
N GLN A 711 11.81 -19.92 0.20
CA GLN A 711 12.90 -19.63 -0.75
C GLN A 711 14.06 -20.63 -0.66
N TRP A 712 14.07 -21.49 0.35
CA TRP A 712 15.17 -22.43 0.58
C TRP A 712 15.34 -23.45 -0.55
N GLU A 713 14.25 -23.86 -1.21
CA GLU A 713 14.31 -24.73 -2.38
C GLU A 713 15.12 -24.06 -3.51
N ASN A 714 14.79 -22.83 -3.87
CA ASN A 714 15.48 -22.07 -4.92
C ASN A 714 16.97 -21.93 -4.62
N TYR A 715 17.30 -21.53 -3.39
CA TYR A 715 18.69 -21.35 -2.97
C TYR A 715 19.47 -22.67 -2.94
N SER A 716 18.92 -23.69 -2.30
CA SER A 716 19.65 -24.97 -2.11
C SER A 716 19.84 -25.74 -3.42
N CYS A 717 18.85 -25.74 -4.32
CA CYS A 717 18.96 -26.36 -5.65
C CYS A 717 20.04 -25.67 -6.48
N LEU A 718 20.00 -24.33 -6.58
CA LEU A 718 21.01 -23.59 -7.35
C LEU A 718 22.42 -23.77 -6.76
N ARG A 719 22.56 -23.76 -5.44
CA ARG A 719 23.84 -24.06 -4.76
C ARG A 719 24.35 -25.48 -5.08
N LYS A 720 23.46 -26.47 -5.02
CA LYS A 720 23.80 -27.87 -5.33
C LYS A 720 24.26 -28.05 -6.79
N LEU A 721 23.66 -27.27 -7.69
CA LEU A 721 23.99 -27.25 -9.12
C LEU A 721 25.17 -26.36 -9.48
N ASN A 722 25.87 -25.78 -8.51
CA ASN A 722 26.97 -24.84 -8.69
C ASN A 722 26.56 -23.61 -9.56
N LYS A 723 25.32 -23.13 -9.42
CA LYS A 723 24.84 -21.91 -10.09
C LYS A 723 25.12 -20.67 -9.24
N PRO A 724 25.33 -19.49 -9.86
CA PRO A 724 25.61 -18.26 -9.12
C PRO A 724 24.35 -17.76 -8.42
N VAL A 725 24.24 -18.02 -7.11
CA VAL A 725 23.12 -17.58 -6.27
C VAL A 725 23.62 -16.99 -4.96
N ASP A 726 23.11 -15.83 -4.57
CA ASP A 726 23.21 -15.28 -3.23
C ASP A 726 21.81 -15.19 -2.61
N MET A 727 21.74 -15.35 -1.28
CA MET A 727 20.49 -15.23 -0.55
C MET A 727 20.71 -14.37 0.68
N VAL A 728 19.85 -13.41 0.88
CA VAL A 728 19.83 -12.55 2.04
C VAL A 728 18.50 -12.66 2.76
N TRP A 729 18.54 -12.51 4.06
CA TRP A 729 17.37 -12.49 4.90
C TRP A 729 17.34 -11.17 5.71
N LEU A 730 16.31 -10.36 5.49
CA LEU A 730 16.06 -9.17 6.29
C LEU A 730 15.53 -9.61 7.66
N ARG A 731 16.48 -9.93 8.56
CA ARG A 731 16.19 -10.49 9.88
C ARG A 731 15.51 -9.52 10.84
N LYS A 732 15.48 -8.22 10.54
CA LYS A 732 14.80 -7.25 11.40
C LYS A 732 13.38 -7.72 11.62
N GLU A 733 13.04 -7.92 12.88
CA GLU A 733 11.75 -8.40 13.33
C GLU A 733 10.66 -7.60 12.62
N ASN A 734 9.67 -8.31 12.08
CA ASN A 734 8.49 -7.74 11.43
C ASN A 734 8.73 -6.92 10.15
N ALA A 735 9.55 -7.43 9.25
CA ALA A 735 9.58 -6.93 7.88
C ALA A 735 8.29 -7.39 7.16
N PRO A 736 7.27 -6.55 6.96
CA PRO A 736 6.05 -6.94 6.27
C PRO A 736 6.31 -7.15 4.79
N HIS A 737 5.35 -7.72 4.09
CA HIS A 737 5.40 -7.89 2.64
C HIS A 737 5.69 -6.57 1.91
N ILE A 738 5.04 -5.48 2.30
CA ILE A 738 5.31 -4.12 1.83
C ILE A 738 6.13 -3.36 2.87
N LEU A 739 7.38 -3.07 2.57
CA LEU A 739 8.29 -2.37 3.47
C LEU A 739 7.99 -0.86 3.47
N VAL A 740 7.55 -0.35 4.59
CA VAL A 740 7.26 1.07 4.80
C VAL A 740 8.29 1.71 5.75
N GLN A 741 8.77 0.95 6.73
CA GLN A 741 9.78 1.42 7.68
C GLN A 741 11.07 1.85 6.95
N PRO A 742 11.59 3.07 7.19
CA PRO A 742 12.67 3.66 6.41
C PRO A 742 13.92 2.80 6.27
N ALA A 743 14.39 2.20 7.38
CA ALA A 743 15.63 1.39 7.33
C ALA A 743 15.42 0.06 6.57
N GLN A 744 14.25 -0.59 6.72
CA GLN A 744 13.95 -1.82 5.98
C GLN A 744 13.81 -1.54 4.49
N ARG A 745 13.09 -0.47 4.14
CA ARG A 745 12.93 -0.01 2.76
C ARG A 745 14.28 0.35 2.14
N PHE A 746 15.14 1.08 2.87
CA PHE A 746 16.48 1.43 2.43
C PHE A 746 17.33 0.18 2.13
N LEU A 747 17.37 -0.78 3.05
CA LEU A 747 18.15 -2.02 2.85
C LEU A 747 17.67 -2.79 1.62
N SER A 748 16.35 -2.94 1.44
CA SER A 748 15.79 -3.67 0.31
C SER A 748 16.07 -2.99 -1.02
N GLN A 749 15.82 -1.69 -1.13
CA GLN A 749 15.99 -0.94 -2.37
C GLN A 749 17.47 -0.68 -2.70
N GLN A 750 18.30 -0.39 -1.69
CA GLN A 750 19.73 -0.17 -1.90
C GLN A 750 20.42 -1.46 -2.37
N MET A 751 20.03 -2.59 -1.84
CA MET A 751 20.53 -3.91 -2.30
C MET A 751 20.19 -4.15 -3.78
N THR A 752 19.03 -3.76 -4.23
CA THR A 752 18.64 -3.82 -5.65
C THR A 752 19.56 -2.93 -6.50
N VAL A 753 19.82 -1.70 -6.06
CA VAL A 753 20.71 -0.77 -6.76
C VAL A 753 22.14 -1.31 -6.81
N ASP A 754 22.63 -1.86 -5.71
CA ASP A 754 23.98 -2.45 -5.63
C ASP A 754 24.11 -3.68 -6.52
N TRP A 755 23.10 -4.60 -6.51
CA TRP A 755 23.11 -5.81 -7.31
C TRP A 755 23.20 -5.52 -8.79
N PHE A 756 22.30 -4.71 -9.32
CA PHE A 756 22.30 -4.38 -10.75
C PHE A 756 23.46 -3.46 -11.13
N GLY A 757 23.90 -2.57 -10.24
CA GLY A 757 25.11 -1.78 -10.43
C GLY A 757 26.35 -2.67 -10.60
N PHE A 758 26.49 -3.69 -9.77
CA PHE A 758 27.60 -4.66 -9.86
C PHE A 758 27.52 -5.49 -11.14
N TRP A 759 26.39 -6.13 -11.43
CA TRP A 759 26.28 -7.07 -12.55
C TRP A 759 26.23 -6.39 -13.92
N LEU A 760 25.52 -5.30 -14.07
CA LEU A 760 25.30 -4.65 -15.37
C LEU A 760 26.35 -3.58 -15.70
N LYS A 761 27.01 -2.99 -14.70
CA LYS A 761 27.98 -1.91 -14.89
C LYS A 761 29.35 -2.19 -14.29
N GLY A 762 29.54 -3.26 -13.57
CA GLY A 762 30.79 -3.54 -12.85
C GLY A 762 31.08 -2.56 -11.70
N PHE A 763 30.06 -1.83 -11.24
CA PHE A 763 30.21 -0.81 -10.19
C PHE A 763 30.14 -1.47 -8.79
N GLU A 764 31.10 -1.11 -7.93
CA GLU A 764 31.10 -1.45 -6.51
C GLU A 764 31.08 -0.15 -5.71
N GLU A 765 30.13 -0.02 -4.81
CA GLU A 765 30.06 1.13 -3.90
C GLU A 765 31.30 1.12 -2.98
N PRO A 766 32.04 2.23 -2.86
CA PRO A 766 33.25 2.28 -2.02
C PRO A 766 32.94 2.39 -0.52
N ASP A 767 31.97 1.64 -0.04
CA ASP A 767 31.56 1.57 1.34
C ASP A 767 32.24 0.37 2.03
N PRO A 768 33.03 0.57 3.08
CA PRO A 768 33.68 -0.51 3.80
C PRO A 768 32.71 -1.56 4.35
N GLU A 769 31.49 -1.17 4.72
CA GLU A 769 30.46 -2.10 5.24
C GLU A 769 29.98 -3.08 4.16
N LYS A 770 30.08 -2.73 2.88
CA LYS A 770 29.70 -3.56 1.73
C LYS A 770 30.83 -4.46 1.22
N THR A 771 32.04 -4.41 1.79
CA THR A 771 33.21 -5.19 1.33
C THR A 771 32.92 -6.69 1.30
N ALA A 772 32.25 -7.22 2.33
CA ALA A 772 31.91 -8.64 2.38
C ALA A 772 30.87 -9.04 1.32
N GLN A 773 29.93 -8.16 1.01
CA GLN A 773 28.93 -8.33 -0.03
C GLN A 773 29.58 -8.44 -1.40
N TYR A 774 30.41 -7.48 -1.78
CA TYR A 774 31.07 -7.49 -3.09
C TYR A 774 32.09 -8.63 -3.23
N ARG A 775 32.75 -9.09 -2.14
CA ARG A 775 33.58 -10.28 -2.16
C ARG A 775 32.79 -11.52 -2.57
N ARG A 776 31.61 -11.75 -1.96
CA ARG A 776 30.72 -12.85 -2.35
C ARG A 776 30.30 -12.75 -3.82
N TRP A 777 29.92 -11.56 -4.27
CA TRP A 777 29.46 -11.35 -5.64
C TRP A 777 30.57 -11.52 -6.68
N ARG A 778 31.82 -11.16 -6.38
CA ARG A 778 32.98 -11.49 -7.25
C ARG A 778 33.20 -12.99 -7.38
N GLU A 779 33.00 -13.74 -6.29
CA GLU A 779 33.05 -15.22 -6.33
C GLU A 779 31.93 -15.79 -7.21
N LEU A 780 30.70 -15.25 -7.11
CA LEU A 780 29.59 -15.65 -7.98
C LEU A 780 29.86 -15.31 -9.44
N ARG A 781 30.49 -14.19 -9.73
CA ARG A 781 30.88 -13.80 -11.10
C ARG A 781 31.89 -14.81 -11.68
N ARG A 782 32.89 -15.19 -10.90
CA ARG A 782 33.84 -16.24 -11.32
C ARG A 782 33.14 -17.56 -11.61
N LEU A 783 32.24 -17.98 -10.72
CA LEU A 783 31.47 -19.20 -10.91
C LEU A 783 30.61 -19.19 -12.19
N ARG A 784 29.96 -18.05 -12.48
CA ARG A 784 29.20 -17.86 -13.73
C ARG A 784 30.10 -17.97 -14.96
N ASP A 785 31.25 -17.33 -14.94
CA ASP A 785 32.19 -17.27 -16.09
C ASP A 785 32.81 -18.65 -16.35
N GLU A 786 33.12 -19.41 -15.31
CA GLU A 786 33.56 -20.82 -15.42
C GLU A 786 32.47 -21.72 -16.04
N GLY A 787 31.19 -21.53 -15.61
CA GLY A 787 30.06 -22.27 -16.15
C GLY A 787 29.79 -21.95 -17.64
N ARG A 788 29.94 -20.70 -18.05
CA ARG A 788 29.83 -20.27 -19.47
C ARG A 788 30.96 -20.87 -20.35
N SER A 789 32.17 -20.92 -19.84
CA SER A 789 33.33 -21.48 -20.57
C SER A 789 33.17 -22.99 -20.79
N SER A 790 32.70 -23.71 -19.77
CA SER A 790 32.45 -25.16 -19.85
C SER A 790 31.33 -25.50 -20.87
N ALA A 791 30.28 -24.71 -20.93
CA ALA A 791 29.16 -24.88 -21.85
C ALA A 791 29.59 -24.65 -23.32
N SER A 792 30.45 -23.68 -23.56
CA SER A 792 30.99 -23.42 -24.94
C SER A 792 31.88 -24.51 -25.43
N ILE A 793 32.61 -25.23 -24.60
CA ILE A 793 33.44 -26.38 -24.96
C ILE A 793 32.56 -27.59 -25.38
N VAL A 794 31.45 -27.82 -24.68
CA VAL A 794 30.50 -28.93 -24.97
C VAL A 794 29.74 -28.69 -26.28
N LEU A 795 29.48 -27.45 -26.66
CA LEU A 795 28.80 -27.11 -27.92
C LEU A 795 29.70 -27.16 -29.16
N ASN A 796 31.02 -27.15 -28.96
CA ASN A 796 32.02 -27.18 -30.02
C ASN A 796 32.61 -28.60 -30.28
N ASN A 797 32.21 -29.57 -29.50
CA ASN A 797 32.48 -31.01 -29.67
C ASN A 797 31.19 -31.72 -30.06
#